data_372f32c0af4453cc83ae7e119fec9798
#
_entry.id   372f32c0af4453cc83ae7e119fec9798
#
_cell.length_a   1.000
_cell.length_b   1.000
_cell.length_c   1.000
_cell.angle_alpha   90.00
_cell.angle_beta   90.00
_cell.angle_gamma   90.00
#
_symmetry.space_group_name_H-M   'P 1'
#
loop_
_entity.id
_entity.type
_entity.pdbx_description
1 polymer ?
#
loop_
_entity_poly.entity_id
_entity_poly.type
_entity_poly.pdbx_seq_one_letter_code
_entity_poly.pdbx_strand_id
1 'polypeptide(L)'
;MTSVTVECPNCGADDQFAASDLRDELAARGIPAGDSLRIVLQRLGQHPDPTFTDAMRPEGYTIVSAPGVLTLTGATGSGVFYAAQTVKQMIERSANGSFVLHAADIRDWPAMQYRGLSDDLSRGPVDTLEFQKKLVRTLAAYKANLYSPYFENTQQYASNPLPPPPGGSISADDARELVAYAAKYHVMVVPDQEAFGHLRHMLVYEQYQQLAETPHGAVLAPAQAGSLQVINQMFTELAALYPSPFLHIGADETFELGAGQTKAAVDQQGLGPVYLSFMQQIDNTLRPLNRRLLFWGDIAERSPDLLKGMPDEFKKNTIAISWHYSPSDNGFTKYLNYFKSAGFETWVAPGINNWSRIYPNYAMGLENIKQFTRDGQQMGATGQLNTIWYDDGEALASNNWYGILFGCAAAWQQGESSIPQFETNFGPAFHGDTTGKLEMAQQELIAAHDLLRFTAKVGDGSDGLFWLDPWSKDGEQYAEKIRPYTHELRMHAEHALQLIAEARAAYPAPPTPIVYSATNRLPSNPTSLRETNAIDALELGARRFDFIGEKFQLADEMAAGYARAQADATSGDRKQRAETGRELSDINGVNGRIQDIKDGYSLIRDLYAQLWLRTNRPYALRPVLAHYDYTIDTWLARMDKVRSAQRQWADVHTLPSAADLEIPPAPPAAAPAPTVPATAAPPSQPATAPTN
;
A
#
# COMPACT_ATOMS: atom_id res chain seq x y z
N MET A 1 27.26 7.88 -22.79
CA MET A 1 26.16 8.54 -23.56
C MET A 1 26.20 10.02 -23.23
N THR A 2 26.49 10.88 -24.20
CA THR A 2 26.62 12.34 -23.98
C THR A 2 25.40 13.12 -24.51
N SER A 3 24.73 12.57 -25.52
CA SER A 3 23.49 13.14 -26.08
C SER A 3 22.68 12.06 -26.76
N VAL A 4 21.36 12.28 -26.95
CA VAL A 4 20.46 11.27 -27.52
C VAL A 4 19.47 11.93 -28.49
N THR A 5 19.30 11.35 -29.65
CA THR A 5 18.20 11.66 -30.58
C THR A 5 17.16 10.53 -30.52
N VAL A 6 15.87 10.86 -30.30
CA VAL A 6 14.77 9.90 -30.34
C VAL A 6 13.98 10.13 -31.61
N GLU A 7 13.98 9.12 -32.48
CA GLU A 7 13.33 9.15 -33.78
C GLU A 7 12.11 8.20 -33.77
N CYS A 8 11.09 8.58 -34.49
CA CYS A 8 9.88 7.77 -34.66
C CYS A 8 9.37 7.93 -36.10
N PRO A 9 10.04 7.31 -37.09
CA PRO A 9 9.64 7.41 -38.47
C PRO A 9 8.33 6.65 -38.72
N ASN A 10 7.37 7.30 -39.42
CA ASN A 10 6.05 6.74 -39.74
C ASN A 10 5.19 6.36 -38.55
N CYS A 11 5.31 7.10 -37.45
CA CYS A 11 4.61 6.85 -36.20
C CYS A 11 3.15 7.34 -36.23
N GLY A 12 2.25 6.50 -35.71
CA GLY A 12 0.92 6.92 -35.27
C GLY A 12 0.95 7.74 -33.98
N ALA A 13 -0.23 8.17 -33.53
CA ALA A 13 -0.35 9.03 -32.34
C ALA A 13 0.24 8.37 -31.08
N ASP A 14 -0.02 7.06 -30.88
CA ASP A 14 0.48 6.31 -29.71
C ASP A 14 2.01 6.23 -29.69
N ASP A 15 2.63 5.98 -30.87
CA ASP A 15 4.08 5.88 -30.97
C ASP A 15 4.75 7.25 -30.79
N GLN A 16 4.10 8.32 -31.27
CA GLN A 16 4.56 9.69 -31.03
C GLN A 16 4.52 10.04 -29.56
N PHE A 17 3.49 9.58 -28.82
CA PHE A 17 3.42 9.74 -27.39
C PHE A 17 4.56 8.99 -26.68
N ALA A 18 4.81 7.73 -27.03
CA ALA A 18 5.92 6.95 -26.48
C ALA A 18 7.29 7.64 -26.72
N ALA A 19 7.49 8.19 -27.93
CA ALA A 19 8.72 8.94 -28.25
C ALA A 19 8.83 10.26 -27.46
N SER A 20 7.71 10.97 -27.26
CA SER A 20 7.68 12.19 -26.43
C SER A 20 7.96 11.87 -24.98
N ASP A 21 7.30 10.88 -24.41
CA ASP A 21 7.46 10.43 -23.03
C ASP A 21 8.92 9.99 -22.73
N LEU A 22 9.59 9.35 -23.72
CA LEU A 22 11.01 9.02 -23.62
C LEU A 22 11.91 10.28 -23.67
N ARG A 23 11.61 11.25 -24.57
CA ARG A 23 12.36 12.52 -24.64
C ARG A 23 12.23 13.32 -23.35
N ASP A 24 11.01 13.38 -22.79
CA ASP A 24 10.74 14.09 -21.52
C ASP A 24 11.54 13.48 -20.36
N GLU A 25 11.61 12.14 -20.28
CA GLU A 25 12.44 11.45 -19.28
C GLU A 25 13.93 11.72 -19.47
N LEU A 26 14.43 11.69 -20.71
CA LEU A 26 15.84 12.03 -21.01
C LEU A 26 16.17 13.47 -20.60
N ALA A 27 15.28 14.40 -20.93
CA ALA A 27 15.44 15.81 -20.57
C ALA A 27 15.39 16.00 -19.04
N ALA A 28 14.48 15.31 -18.33
CA ALA A 28 14.38 15.36 -16.87
C ALA A 28 15.65 14.83 -16.19
N ARG A 29 16.34 13.87 -16.81
CA ARG A 29 17.65 13.39 -16.34
C ARG A 29 18.81 14.31 -16.73
N GLY A 30 18.57 15.36 -17.50
CA GLY A 30 19.63 16.27 -17.98
C GLY A 30 20.46 15.70 -19.15
N ILE A 31 19.93 14.74 -19.91
CA ILE A 31 20.56 14.18 -21.11
C ILE A 31 20.16 15.04 -22.30
N PRO A 32 21.08 15.79 -22.94
CA PRO A 32 20.72 16.70 -24.02
C PRO A 32 20.36 15.94 -25.32
N ALA A 33 19.60 16.61 -26.18
CA ALA A 33 19.39 16.13 -27.56
C ALA A 33 20.70 16.21 -28.36
N GLY A 34 20.94 15.21 -29.21
CA GLY A 34 22.14 15.14 -30.08
C GLY A 34 22.47 13.73 -30.55
N ASP A 35 23.51 13.57 -31.34
CA ASP A 35 23.73 12.43 -32.21
C ASP A 35 24.68 11.36 -31.63
N SER A 36 25.03 11.38 -30.35
CA SER A 36 25.90 10.34 -29.80
C SER A 36 25.24 8.98 -29.73
N LEU A 37 23.90 8.95 -29.60
CA LEU A 37 23.06 7.77 -29.68
C LEU A 37 21.73 8.13 -30.34
N ARG A 38 21.28 7.31 -31.30
CA ARG A 38 19.96 7.39 -31.91
C ARG A 38 19.09 6.27 -31.33
N ILE A 39 17.93 6.60 -30.80
CA ILE A 39 16.90 5.64 -30.39
C ILE A 39 15.76 5.72 -31.39
N VAL A 40 15.50 4.64 -32.09
CA VAL A 40 14.51 4.56 -33.18
C VAL A 40 13.34 3.70 -32.71
N LEU A 41 12.17 4.30 -32.63
CA LEU A 41 10.91 3.60 -32.35
C LEU A 41 10.23 3.26 -33.68
N GLN A 42 9.80 2.01 -33.85
CA GLN A 42 9.13 1.58 -35.07
C GLN A 42 8.09 0.48 -34.82
N ARG A 43 7.18 0.35 -35.77
CA ARG A 43 6.22 -0.78 -35.83
C ARG A 43 6.84 -1.96 -36.57
N LEU A 44 6.44 -3.16 -36.15
CA LEU A 44 6.75 -4.39 -36.89
C LEU A 44 6.28 -4.23 -38.35
N GLY A 45 7.16 -4.49 -39.30
CA GLY A 45 6.88 -4.39 -40.71
C GLY A 45 5.84 -5.41 -41.20
N GLN A 46 5.39 -5.24 -42.45
CA GLN A 46 4.41 -6.18 -43.05
C GLN A 46 5.01 -7.57 -43.37
N HIS A 47 6.33 -7.69 -43.40
CA HIS A 47 6.99 -8.97 -43.63
C HIS A 47 7.05 -9.79 -42.34
N PRO A 48 6.83 -11.11 -42.41
CA PRO A 48 6.97 -11.97 -41.25
C PRO A 48 8.38 -11.86 -40.64
N ASP A 49 8.44 -11.47 -39.37
CA ASP A 49 9.64 -11.56 -38.57
C ASP A 49 9.54 -12.82 -37.70
N PRO A 50 10.33 -13.88 -38.00
CA PRO A 50 10.23 -15.15 -37.26
C PRO A 50 10.66 -15.01 -35.82
N THR A 51 11.31 -13.91 -35.45
CA THR A 51 11.70 -13.63 -34.05
C THR A 51 10.55 -13.05 -33.24
N PHE A 52 9.46 -12.58 -33.88
CA PHE A 52 8.30 -11.99 -33.23
C PHE A 52 7.17 -13.01 -33.15
N THR A 53 7.03 -13.68 -31.99
CA THR A 53 6.01 -14.72 -31.79
C THR A 53 4.61 -14.17 -31.67
N ASP A 54 3.57 -15.02 -31.79
CA ASP A 54 2.18 -14.59 -31.58
C ASP A 54 1.93 -14.08 -30.17
N ALA A 55 2.61 -14.64 -29.16
CA ALA A 55 2.53 -14.14 -27.79
C ALA A 55 3.08 -12.71 -27.62
N MET A 56 4.01 -12.30 -28.47
CA MET A 56 4.57 -10.93 -28.45
C MET A 56 3.64 -9.91 -29.13
N ARG A 57 2.75 -10.34 -30.05
CA ARG A 57 1.97 -9.42 -30.89
C ARG A 57 1.13 -8.40 -30.12
N PRO A 58 0.44 -8.74 -29.03
CA PRO A 58 -0.40 -7.75 -28.34
C PRO A 58 0.39 -6.63 -27.69
N GLU A 59 1.45 -6.95 -26.93
CA GLU A 59 2.17 -6.02 -26.07
C GLU A 59 3.68 -6.25 -26.01
N GLY A 60 4.19 -7.31 -26.65
CA GLY A 60 5.60 -7.59 -26.67
C GLY A 60 6.41 -6.68 -27.60
N TYR A 61 7.72 -6.71 -27.43
CA TYR A 61 8.65 -5.87 -28.17
C TYR A 61 10.02 -6.52 -28.29
N THR A 62 10.83 -5.93 -29.18
CA THR A 62 12.26 -6.16 -29.25
C THR A 62 13.04 -4.86 -29.08
N ILE A 63 14.22 -4.94 -28.47
CA ILE A 63 15.21 -3.86 -28.40
C ILE A 63 16.51 -4.43 -28.95
N VAL A 64 17.03 -3.83 -30.03
CA VAL A 64 18.25 -4.30 -30.68
C VAL A 64 19.29 -3.18 -30.74
N SER A 65 20.45 -3.45 -30.24
CA SER A 65 21.60 -2.51 -30.24
C SER A 65 22.50 -2.71 -31.46
N ALA A 66 22.84 -1.60 -32.13
CA ALA A 66 23.89 -1.51 -33.13
C ALA A 66 24.81 -0.31 -32.83
N PRO A 67 25.99 -0.19 -33.41
CA PRO A 67 26.87 0.96 -33.16
C PRO A 67 26.17 2.29 -33.39
N GLY A 68 25.97 3.07 -32.31
CA GLY A 68 25.33 4.38 -32.33
C GLY A 68 23.78 4.37 -32.51
N VAL A 69 23.14 3.21 -32.55
CA VAL A 69 21.70 3.08 -32.75
C VAL A 69 21.10 2.03 -31.82
N LEU A 70 19.97 2.36 -31.20
CA LEU A 70 19.11 1.43 -30.49
C LEU A 70 17.74 1.40 -31.17
N THR A 71 17.30 0.25 -31.63
CA THR A 71 16.02 0.07 -32.33
C THR A 71 15.03 -0.63 -31.43
N LEU A 72 13.87 0.01 -31.23
CA LEU A 72 12.73 -0.47 -30.45
C LEU A 72 11.61 -0.86 -31.40
N THR A 73 11.20 -2.13 -31.42
CA THR A 73 10.15 -2.61 -32.32
C THR A 73 9.01 -3.26 -31.56
N GLY A 74 7.77 -2.83 -31.81
CA GLY A 74 6.54 -3.44 -31.33
C GLY A 74 5.53 -3.66 -32.44
N ALA A 75 4.65 -4.67 -32.32
CA ALA A 75 3.58 -4.87 -33.28
C ALA A 75 2.42 -3.87 -33.05
N THR A 76 2.25 -3.39 -31.84
CA THR A 76 1.21 -2.45 -31.38
C THR A 76 1.84 -1.20 -30.76
N GLY A 77 1.01 -0.15 -30.51
CA GLY A 77 1.44 1.02 -29.73
C GLY A 77 1.91 0.67 -28.34
N SER A 78 1.19 -0.25 -27.69
CA SER A 78 1.56 -0.74 -26.35
C SER A 78 2.96 -1.40 -26.35
N GLY A 79 3.25 -2.24 -27.36
CA GLY A 79 4.59 -2.87 -27.46
C GLY A 79 5.70 -1.84 -27.65
N VAL A 80 5.52 -0.84 -28.52
CA VAL A 80 6.47 0.26 -28.72
C VAL A 80 6.63 1.08 -27.42
N PHE A 81 5.52 1.38 -26.76
CA PHE A 81 5.51 2.11 -25.48
C PHE A 81 6.28 1.35 -24.39
N TYR A 82 6.03 0.04 -24.23
CA TYR A 82 6.74 -0.76 -23.22
C TYR A 82 8.22 -0.95 -23.52
N ALA A 83 8.60 -1.00 -24.80
CA ALA A 83 10.02 -0.94 -25.18
C ALA A 83 10.67 0.37 -24.70
N ALA A 84 9.99 1.51 -24.87
CA ALA A 84 10.48 2.80 -24.39
C ALA A 84 10.57 2.84 -22.86
N GLN A 85 9.62 2.24 -22.14
CA GLN A 85 9.70 2.15 -20.67
C GLN A 85 10.90 1.29 -20.22
N THR A 86 11.21 0.20 -20.92
CA THR A 86 12.40 -0.59 -20.65
C THR A 86 13.68 0.22 -20.86
N VAL A 87 13.77 0.99 -21.93
CA VAL A 87 14.93 1.86 -22.17
C VAL A 87 15.11 2.88 -21.03
N LYS A 88 14.02 3.47 -20.53
CA LYS A 88 14.07 4.37 -19.37
C LYS A 88 14.71 3.70 -18.14
N GLN A 89 14.37 2.42 -17.88
CA GLN A 89 14.92 1.66 -16.77
C GLN A 89 16.37 1.24 -16.99
N MET A 90 16.79 1.04 -18.24
CA MET A 90 18.17 0.69 -18.60
C MET A 90 19.17 1.86 -18.51
N ILE A 91 18.69 3.09 -18.38
CA ILE A 91 19.56 4.28 -18.25
C ILE A 91 20.10 4.34 -16.83
N GLU A 92 21.37 4.07 -16.66
CA GLU A 92 22.08 4.10 -15.40
C GLU A 92 22.94 5.35 -15.27
N ARG A 93 23.17 5.79 -14.04
CA ARG A 93 24.13 6.85 -13.72
C ARG A 93 25.41 6.22 -13.22
N SER A 94 26.50 6.43 -13.93
CA SER A 94 27.82 5.91 -13.51
C SER A 94 28.41 6.72 -12.35
N ALA A 95 29.41 6.17 -11.68
CA ALA A 95 30.09 6.80 -10.54
C ALA A 95 30.65 8.21 -10.83
N ASN A 96 31.03 8.49 -12.09
CA ASN A 96 31.49 9.81 -12.51
C ASN A 96 30.38 10.80 -12.89
N GLY A 97 29.10 10.40 -12.67
CA GLY A 97 27.92 11.22 -12.93
C GLY A 97 27.43 11.20 -14.38
N SER A 98 28.10 10.51 -15.29
CA SER A 98 27.67 10.35 -16.69
C SER A 98 26.55 9.29 -16.78
N PHE A 99 25.71 9.39 -17.83
CA PHE A 99 24.69 8.37 -18.10
C PHE A 99 25.24 7.28 -19.02
N VAL A 100 24.91 6.05 -18.70
CA VAL A 100 25.26 4.85 -19.45
C VAL A 100 23.99 4.12 -19.87
N LEU A 101 23.97 3.65 -21.09
CA LEU A 101 23.00 2.70 -21.62
C LEU A 101 23.79 1.53 -22.19
N HIS A 102 23.65 0.38 -21.56
CA HIS A 102 24.35 -0.83 -22.01
C HIS A 102 23.75 -1.36 -23.31
N ALA A 103 24.61 -1.87 -24.21
CA ALA A 103 24.12 -2.56 -25.38
C ALA A 103 23.35 -3.80 -24.97
N ALA A 104 22.17 -3.99 -25.55
CA ALA A 104 21.28 -5.11 -25.23
C ALA A 104 20.58 -5.62 -26.49
N ASP A 105 20.25 -6.90 -26.47
CA ASP A 105 19.34 -7.54 -27.42
C ASP A 105 18.25 -8.20 -26.61
N ILE A 106 17.08 -7.55 -26.59
CA ILE A 106 15.96 -7.90 -25.70
C ILE A 106 14.78 -8.34 -26.54
N ARG A 107 14.14 -9.44 -26.10
CA ARG A 107 12.83 -9.89 -26.56
C ARG A 107 11.98 -10.11 -25.34
N ASP A 108 10.87 -9.38 -25.22
CA ASP A 108 10.10 -9.34 -23.97
C ASP A 108 8.59 -9.22 -24.25
N TRP A 109 7.77 -9.88 -23.42
CA TRP A 109 6.33 -9.87 -23.51
C TRP A 109 5.71 -10.31 -22.19
N PRO A 110 4.44 -9.90 -21.88
CA PRO A 110 3.81 -10.22 -20.62
C PRO A 110 3.43 -11.70 -20.49
N ALA A 111 3.53 -12.23 -19.26
CA ALA A 111 3.02 -13.54 -18.90
C ALA A 111 1.49 -13.54 -18.78
N MET A 112 0.91 -12.44 -18.30
CA MET A 112 -0.54 -12.28 -18.09
C MET A 112 -1.07 -11.15 -18.95
N GLN A 113 -2.25 -11.36 -19.53
CA GLN A 113 -2.89 -10.38 -20.43
C GLN A 113 -3.29 -9.12 -19.68
N TYR A 114 -3.88 -9.25 -18.48
CA TYR A 114 -4.31 -8.13 -17.64
C TYR A 114 -3.44 -8.07 -16.39
N ARG A 115 -2.93 -6.88 -16.09
CA ARG A 115 -1.96 -6.66 -15.01
C ARG A 115 -2.27 -5.32 -14.37
N GLY A 116 -2.73 -5.36 -13.12
CA GLY A 116 -3.24 -4.12 -12.55
C GLY A 116 -3.17 -3.98 -11.04
N LEU A 117 -3.73 -2.88 -10.62
CA LEU A 117 -3.90 -2.47 -9.23
C LEU A 117 -5.39 -2.24 -8.95
N SER A 118 -5.91 -2.86 -7.89
CA SER A 118 -7.13 -2.44 -7.20
C SER A 118 -6.77 -1.48 -6.09
N ASP A 119 -7.37 -0.30 -6.10
CA ASP A 119 -7.04 0.82 -5.24
C ASP A 119 -8.27 1.25 -4.44
N ASP A 120 -8.24 1.04 -3.12
CA ASP A 120 -9.37 1.35 -2.24
C ASP A 120 -9.53 2.86 -2.05
N LEU A 121 -10.58 3.42 -2.60
CA LEU A 121 -10.93 4.85 -2.46
C LEU A 121 -12.11 5.08 -1.52
N SER A 122 -12.52 4.08 -0.73
CA SER A 122 -13.78 4.13 0.03
C SER A 122 -13.62 4.07 1.54
N ARG A 123 -12.51 3.56 2.04
CA ARG A 123 -12.30 3.35 3.48
C ARG A 123 -11.38 4.37 4.13
N GLY A 124 -11.47 5.65 3.73
CA GLY A 124 -10.73 6.76 4.34
C GLY A 124 -9.99 7.61 3.32
N PRO A 125 -8.76 7.25 2.93
CA PRO A 125 -8.02 7.99 1.91
C PRO A 125 -8.77 8.02 0.58
N VAL A 126 -8.89 9.20 0.00
CA VAL A 126 -9.36 9.38 -1.38
C VAL A 126 -8.31 10.16 -2.13
N ASP A 127 -7.72 9.55 -3.10
CA ASP A 127 -6.66 10.12 -3.91
C ASP A 127 -7.08 11.40 -4.61
N THR A 128 -6.14 12.35 -4.74
CA THR A 128 -6.31 13.46 -5.66
C THR A 128 -6.20 12.96 -7.11
N LEU A 129 -6.87 13.63 -8.04
CA LEU A 129 -6.76 13.31 -9.47
C LEU A 129 -5.28 13.30 -9.94
N GLU A 130 -4.47 14.23 -9.44
CA GLU A 130 -3.04 14.30 -9.79
C GLU A 130 -2.25 13.09 -9.28
N PHE A 131 -2.61 12.57 -8.11
CA PHE A 131 -1.98 11.36 -7.60
C PHE A 131 -2.46 10.11 -8.36
N GLN A 132 -3.74 10.01 -8.71
CA GLN A 132 -4.24 8.93 -9.58
C GLN A 132 -3.56 8.94 -10.96
N LYS A 133 -3.32 10.12 -11.56
CA LYS A 133 -2.51 10.25 -12.78
C LYS A 133 -1.06 9.78 -12.56
N LYS A 134 -0.49 10.07 -11.39
CA LYS A 134 0.83 9.55 -11.00
C LYS A 134 0.83 8.04 -10.88
N LEU A 135 -0.19 7.44 -10.23
CA LEU A 135 -0.37 5.99 -10.17
C LEU A 135 -0.38 5.39 -11.58
N VAL A 136 -1.23 5.90 -12.45
CA VAL A 136 -1.38 5.43 -13.84
C VAL A 136 -0.04 5.45 -14.60
N ARG A 137 0.68 6.58 -14.60
CA ARG A 137 1.96 6.64 -15.35
C ARG A 137 3.05 5.78 -14.72
N THR A 138 3.03 5.59 -13.39
CA THR A 138 3.99 4.70 -12.72
C THR A 138 3.65 3.24 -12.99
N LEU A 139 2.39 2.84 -12.93
CA LEU A 139 1.93 1.51 -13.34
C LEU A 139 2.36 1.21 -14.77
N ALA A 140 2.14 2.14 -15.71
CA ALA A 140 2.55 2.02 -17.10
C ALA A 140 4.08 1.89 -17.27
N ALA A 141 4.86 2.64 -16.50
CA ALA A 141 6.33 2.56 -16.50
C ALA A 141 6.84 1.17 -16.07
N TYR A 142 6.06 0.46 -15.26
CA TYR A 142 6.32 -0.93 -14.85
C TYR A 142 5.42 -1.94 -15.57
N LYS A 143 4.85 -1.53 -16.73
CA LYS A 143 4.14 -2.37 -17.70
C LYS A 143 2.84 -2.99 -17.19
N ALA A 144 2.22 -2.43 -16.15
CA ALA A 144 0.82 -2.71 -15.86
C ALA A 144 -0.07 -1.99 -16.89
N ASN A 145 -1.23 -2.60 -17.21
CA ASN A 145 -2.18 -2.09 -18.21
C ASN A 145 -3.59 -1.89 -17.67
N LEU A 146 -3.75 -1.97 -16.32
CA LEU A 146 -5.04 -1.84 -15.68
C LEU A 146 -4.92 -1.11 -14.34
N TYR A 147 -5.83 -0.15 -14.10
CA TYR A 147 -6.07 0.51 -12.82
C TYR A 147 -7.54 0.36 -12.46
N SER A 148 -7.83 -0.20 -11.30
CA SER A 148 -9.19 -0.46 -10.83
C SER A 148 -9.44 0.32 -9.54
N PRO A 149 -10.01 1.55 -9.62
CA PRO A 149 -10.45 2.27 -8.42
C PRO A 149 -11.67 1.57 -7.82
N TYR A 150 -11.59 1.23 -6.53
CA TYR A 150 -12.65 0.57 -5.77
C TYR A 150 -13.54 1.59 -5.08
N PHE A 151 -14.84 1.45 -5.30
CA PHE A 151 -15.88 2.34 -4.79
C PHE A 151 -16.94 1.60 -3.98
N GLU A 152 -17.26 2.11 -2.79
CA GLU A 152 -18.50 1.80 -2.07
C GLU A 152 -19.50 2.95 -2.23
N ASN A 153 -19.00 4.20 -2.07
CA ASN A 153 -19.82 5.41 -2.15
C ASN A 153 -19.06 6.63 -2.68
N THR A 154 -17.80 6.51 -3.06
CA THR A 154 -16.97 7.68 -3.41
C THR A 154 -17.10 8.11 -4.86
N GLN A 155 -17.65 7.30 -5.76
CA GLN A 155 -18.03 7.75 -7.10
C GLN A 155 -19.34 8.54 -7.05
N GLN A 156 -19.39 9.70 -7.72
CA GLN A 156 -20.62 10.48 -7.83
C GLN A 156 -21.54 9.91 -8.90
N TYR A 157 -22.82 9.75 -8.56
CA TYR A 157 -23.89 9.34 -9.46
C TYR A 157 -25.00 10.36 -9.48
N ALA A 158 -25.46 10.79 -10.67
CA ALA A 158 -26.61 11.67 -10.81
C ALA A 158 -27.91 10.99 -10.34
N SER A 159 -28.01 9.68 -10.57
CA SER A 159 -29.16 8.87 -10.15
C SER A 159 -29.23 8.62 -8.64
N ASN A 160 -28.09 8.65 -7.95
CA ASN A 160 -27.99 8.35 -6.51
C ASN A 160 -27.07 9.37 -5.82
N PRO A 161 -27.53 10.61 -5.61
CA PRO A 161 -26.66 11.72 -5.18
C PRO A 161 -26.34 11.77 -3.68
N LEU A 162 -26.99 10.95 -2.84
CA LEU A 162 -26.83 11.00 -1.38
C LEU A 162 -25.56 10.32 -0.85
N PRO A 163 -25.17 9.11 -1.34
CA PRO A 163 -24.04 8.38 -0.76
C PRO A 163 -22.68 9.06 -0.93
N PRO A 164 -22.36 9.75 -2.05
CA PRO A 164 -21.03 10.34 -2.24
C PRO A 164 -20.73 11.45 -1.23
N PRO A 165 -19.65 11.33 -0.44
CA PRO A 165 -19.36 12.30 0.61
C PRO A 165 -18.82 13.62 0.03
N PRO A 166 -19.26 14.77 0.53
CA PRO A 166 -18.69 16.06 0.13
C PRO A 166 -17.19 16.14 0.37
N GLY A 167 -16.42 16.51 -0.64
CA GLY A 167 -14.96 16.63 -0.58
C GLY A 167 -14.18 15.30 -0.64
N GLY A 168 -14.87 14.16 -0.55
CA GLY A 168 -14.29 12.82 -0.61
C GLY A 168 -14.83 11.97 -1.76
N SER A 169 -15.41 12.59 -2.79
CA SER A 169 -16.00 11.86 -3.91
C SER A 169 -15.36 12.23 -5.24
N ILE A 170 -15.39 11.30 -6.18
CA ILE A 170 -14.85 11.44 -7.53
C ILE A 170 -15.98 11.90 -8.45
N SER A 171 -15.77 13.03 -9.11
CA SER A 171 -16.75 13.59 -10.06
C SER A 171 -16.69 12.89 -11.41
N ALA A 172 -17.75 13.05 -12.19
CA ALA A 172 -17.77 12.59 -13.59
C ALA A 172 -16.66 13.23 -14.43
N ASP A 173 -16.28 14.47 -14.13
CA ASP A 173 -15.21 15.18 -14.85
C ASP A 173 -13.84 14.64 -14.46
N ASP A 174 -13.58 14.39 -13.17
CA ASP A 174 -12.34 13.73 -12.70
C ASP A 174 -12.20 12.34 -13.37
N ALA A 175 -13.29 11.56 -13.43
CA ALA A 175 -13.28 10.24 -14.05
C ALA A 175 -12.95 10.30 -15.56
N ARG A 176 -13.58 11.21 -16.30
CA ARG A 176 -13.30 11.41 -17.75
C ARG A 176 -11.86 11.84 -17.98
N GLU A 177 -11.36 12.75 -17.17
CA GLU A 177 -9.98 13.26 -17.27
C GLU A 177 -8.96 12.15 -16.98
N LEU A 178 -9.19 11.35 -15.92
CA LEU A 178 -8.36 10.21 -15.59
C LEU A 178 -8.33 9.16 -16.70
N VAL A 179 -9.50 8.79 -17.22
CA VAL A 179 -9.63 7.83 -18.33
C VAL A 179 -8.89 8.31 -19.58
N ALA A 180 -9.09 9.58 -19.97
CA ALA A 180 -8.41 10.16 -21.13
C ALA A 180 -6.88 10.23 -20.92
N TYR A 181 -6.44 10.48 -19.70
CA TYR A 181 -5.02 10.46 -19.34
C TYR A 181 -4.46 9.04 -19.42
N ALA A 182 -5.11 8.08 -18.79
CA ALA A 182 -4.68 6.68 -18.69
C ALA A 182 -4.57 6.02 -20.09
N ALA A 183 -5.49 6.34 -20.99
CA ALA A 183 -5.48 5.82 -22.36
C ALA A 183 -4.18 6.14 -23.12
N LYS A 184 -3.55 7.30 -22.88
CA LYS A 184 -2.26 7.68 -23.48
C LYS A 184 -1.11 6.78 -22.99
N TYR A 185 -1.22 6.25 -21.78
CA TYR A 185 -0.25 5.36 -21.17
C TYR A 185 -0.58 3.87 -21.35
N HIS A 186 -1.56 3.56 -22.20
CA HIS A 186 -2.05 2.18 -22.40
C HIS A 186 -2.56 1.50 -21.14
N VAL A 187 -3.05 2.28 -20.19
CA VAL A 187 -3.67 1.79 -18.95
C VAL A 187 -5.20 1.93 -19.06
N MET A 188 -5.87 0.82 -18.89
CA MET A 188 -7.33 0.75 -18.83
C MET A 188 -7.78 1.10 -17.41
N VAL A 189 -8.78 1.99 -17.28
CA VAL A 189 -9.42 2.25 -15.98
C VAL A 189 -10.69 1.42 -15.90
N VAL A 190 -10.74 0.46 -14.97
CA VAL A 190 -11.86 -0.44 -14.71
C VAL A 190 -12.52 -0.04 -13.40
N PRO A 191 -13.73 0.54 -13.41
CA PRO A 191 -14.40 0.90 -12.18
C PRO A 191 -14.81 -0.37 -11.41
N ASP A 192 -14.47 -0.42 -10.13
CA ASP A 192 -14.87 -1.47 -9.18
C ASP A 192 -15.91 -0.86 -8.22
N GLN A 193 -17.19 -1.04 -8.54
CA GLN A 193 -18.30 -0.56 -7.73
C GLN A 193 -18.99 -1.73 -7.08
N GLU A 194 -19.09 -1.69 -5.78
CA GLU A 194 -19.87 -2.67 -5.04
C GLU A 194 -21.34 -2.68 -5.49
N ALA A 195 -21.85 -3.89 -5.73
CA ALA A 195 -23.22 -4.13 -6.21
C ALA A 195 -24.01 -5.09 -5.31
N PHE A 196 -23.38 -5.70 -4.29
CA PHE A 196 -24.04 -6.67 -3.44
C PHE A 196 -23.63 -6.52 -1.97
N GLY A 197 -22.34 -6.70 -1.64
CA GLY A 197 -21.77 -6.39 -0.33
C GLY A 197 -21.35 -4.94 -0.20
N HIS A 198 -20.76 -4.57 0.93
CA HIS A 198 -20.05 -3.30 1.19
C HIS A 198 -20.81 -1.99 0.85
N LEU A 199 -22.14 -2.02 0.83
CA LEU A 199 -22.98 -0.86 0.51
C LEU A 199 -23.50 -0.10 1.73
N ARG A 200 -22.89 -0.28 2.91
CA ARG A 200 -23.32 0.38 4.15
C ARG A 200 -23.46 1.89 4.00
N HIS A 201 -22.53 2.55 3.37
CA HIS A 201 -22.55 4.00 3.17
C HIS A 201 -23.73 4.50 2.32
N MET A 202 -24.34 3.62 1.54
CA MET A 202 -25.58 3.89 0.82
C MET A 202 -26.79 3.49 1.67
N LEU A 203 -26.77 2.29 2.23
CA LEU A 203 -27.92 1.66 2.89
C LEU A 203 -28.23 2.26 4.27
N VAL A 204 -27.35 3.11 4.83
CA VAL A 204 -27.66 3.88 6.05
C VAL A 204 -28.70 4.98 5.82
N TYR A 205 -28.90 5.44 4.57
CA TYR A 205 -29.91 6.46 4.26
C TYR A 205 -31.31 5.85 4.22
N GLU A 206 -32.28 6.51 4.83
CA GLU A 206 -33.68 6.05 4.88
C GLU A 206 -34.29 5.79 3.50
N GLN A 207 -33.85 6.52 2.46
CA GLN A 207 -34.32 6.30 1.09
C GLN A 207 -33.91 4.95 0.51
N TYR A 208 -32.81 4.34 0.99
CA TYR A 208 -32.29 3.06 0.52
C TYR A 208 -32.41 1.94 1.56
N GLN A 209 -32.72 2.26 2.80
CA GLN A 209 -32.73 1.33 3.94
C GLN A 209 -33.61 0.10 3.72
N GLN A 210 -34.72 0.24 3.00
CA GLN A 210 -35.57 -0.89 2.63
C GLN A 210 -34.90 -1.92 1.70
N LEU A 211 -33.82 -1.54 1.02
CA LEU A 211 -33.05 -2.41 0.14
C LEU A 211 -31.96 -3.17 0.91
N ALA A 212 -31.72 -2.88 2.19
CA ALA A 212 -30.71 -3.57 2.99
C ALA A 212 -31.23 -4.94 3.44
N GLU A 213 -30.38 -5.95 3.41
CA GLU A 213 -30.68 -7.29 3.91
C GLU A 213 -31.08 -7.27 5.38
N THR A 214 -30.34 -6.53 6.20
CA THR A 214 -30.62 -6.26 7.61
C THR A 214 -30.81 -4.75 7.84
N PRO A 215 -31.49 -4.29 8.89
CA PRO A 215 -31.65 -2.87 9.14
C PRO A 215 -30.33 -2.11 9.19
N HIS A 216 -30.14 -1.14 8.31
CA HIS A 216 -28.89 -0.36 8.14
C HIS A 216 -27.64 -1.24 7.90
N GLY A 217 -27.84 -2.41 7.29
CA GLY A 217 -26.76 -3.33 6.93
C GLY A 217 -25.92 -2.86 5.74
N ALA A 218 -25.03 -3.75 5.29
CA ALA A 218 -24.11 -3.48 4.19
C ALA A 218 -24.42 -4.27 2.91
N VAL A 219 -25.40 -5.20 2.97
CA VAL A 219 -25.73 -6.11 1.87
C VAL A 219 -27.08 -5.73 1.26
N LEU A 220 -27.15 -5.63 -0.07
CA LEU A 220 -28.42 -5.47 -0.79
C LEU A 220 -29.27 -6.74 -0.68
N ALA A 221 -30.57 -6.56 -0.43
CA ALA A 221 -31.50 -7.67 -0.36
C ALA A 221 -31.91 -8.14 -1.77
N PRO A 222 -31.61 -9.38 -2.18
CA PRO A 222 -32.04 -9.95 -3.45
C PRO A 222 -33.56 -9.96 -3.64
N ALA A 223 -34.32 -10.01 -2.54
CA ALA A 223 -35.78 -10.02 -2.57
C ALA A 223 -36.40 -8.69 -2.97
N GLN A 224 -35.65 -7.61 -3.00
CA GLN A 224 -36.13 -6.26 -3.32
C GLN A 224 -35.86 -5.90 -4.78
N ALA A 225 -36.91 -5.64 -5.55
CA ALA A 225 -36.76 -5.21 -6.94
C ALA A 225 -35.98 -3.89 -7.09
N GLY A 226 -36.04 -3.01 -6.10
CA GLY A 226 -35.24 -1.78 -6.04
C GLY A 226 -33.74 -2.03 -6.00
N SER A 227 -33.26 -3.19 -5.52
CA SER A 227 -31.84 -3.53 -5.52
C SER A 227 -31.26 -3.58 -6.93
N LEU A 228 -31.92 -4.28 -7.86
CA LEU A 228 -31.50 -4.33 -9.28
C LEU A 228 -31.67 -2.98 -9.98
N GLN A 229 -32.67 -2.18 -9.58
CA GLN A 229 -32.86 -0.84 -10.13
C GLN A 229 -31.68 0.08 -9.80
N VAL A 230 -31.25 0.12 -8.54
CA VAL A 230 -30.09 0.92 -8.10
C VAL A 230 -28.81 0.46 -8.78
N ILE A 231 -28.56 -0.85 -8.86
CA ILE A 231 -27.43 -1.42 -9.57
C ILE A 231 -27.43 -0.95 -11.03
N ASN A 232 -28.57 -1.11 -11.73
CA ASN A 232 -28.67 -0.70 -13.12
C ASN A 232 -28.38 0.81 -13.33
N GLN A 233 -28.88 1.65 -12.43
CA GLN A 233 -28.64 3.10 -12.47
C GLN A 233 -27.14 3.42 -12.34
N MET A 234 -26.49 2.93 -11.30
CA MET A 234 -25.07 3.19 -11.06
C MET A 234 -24.20 2.67 -12.21
N PHE A 235 -24.40 1.43 -12.63
CA PHE A 235 -23.57 0.81 -13.64
C PHE A 235 -23.81 1.36 -15.05
N THR A 236 -25.00 1.91 -15.33
CA THR A 236 -25.24 2.65 -16.58
C THR A 236 -24.40 3.94 -16.63
N GLU A 237 -24.33 4.68 -15.53
CA GLU A 237 -23.47 5.87 -15.44
C GLU A 237 -21.98 5.51 -15.51
N LEU A 238 -21.56 4.45 -14.82
CA LEU A 238 -20.17 3.96 -14.89
C LEU A 238 -19.77 3.55 -16.31
N ALA A 239 -20.62 2.81 -17.02
CA ALA A 239 -20.34 2.39 -18.39
C ALA A 239 -20.21 3.57 -19.36
N ALA A 240 -20.88 4.69 -19.08
CA ALA A 240 -20.76 5.93 -19.85
C ALA A 240 -19.46 6.72 -19.53
N LEU A 241 -18.96 6.62 -18.30
CA LEU A 241 -17.75 7.31 -17.87
C LEU A 241 -16.48 6.52 -18.19
N TYR A 242 -16.53 5.19 -18.05
CA TYR A 242 -15.38 4.30 -18.16
C TYR A 242 -15.55 3.39 -19.40
N PRO A 243 -14.85 3.64 -20.51
CA PRO A 243 -14.98 2.88 -21.76
C PRO A 243 -14.24 1.52 -21.71
N SER A 244 -14.01 0.98 -20.53
CA SER A 244 -13.43 -0.34 -20.31
C SER A 244 -14.33 -1.45 -20.88
N PRO A 245 -13.80 -2.56 -21.39
CA PRO A 245 -14.60 -3.74 -21.72
C PRO A 245 -15.12 -4.47 -20.48
N PHE A 246 -14.72 -4.03 -19.29
CA PHE A 246 -15.09 -4.62 -18.00
C PHE A 246 -15.81 -3.63 -17.10
N LEU A 247 -16.67 -4.16 -16.24
CA LEU A 247 -17.20 -3.50 -15.05
C LEU A 247 -16.99 -4.47 -13.88
N HIS A 248 -16.38 -4.00 -12.81
CA HIS A 248 -16.23 -4.82 -11.62
C HIS A 248 -17.40 -4.53 -10.68
N ILE A 249 -18.10 -5.60 -10.25
CA ILE A 249 -19.32 -5.51 -9.46
C ILE A 249 -19.11 -5.82 -7.96
N GLY A 250 -17.86 -6.02 -7.52
CA GLY A 250 -17.56 -6.42 -6.16
C GLY A 250 -18.16 -7.77 -5.81
N ALA A 251 -19.18 -7.77 -4.97
CA ALA A 251 -20.01 -8.91 -4.58
C ALA A 251 -19.35 -9.90 -3.61
N ASP A 252 -18.29 -9.49 -2.92
CA ASP A 252 -17.65 -10.22 -1.83
C ASP A 252 -18.36 -9.99 -0.49
N GLU A 253 -17.94 -10.76 0.49
CA GLU A 253 -18.25 -10.63 1.92
C GLU A 253 -19.73 -10.37 2.25
N THR A 254 -20.66 -10.97 1.50
CA THR A 254 -22.10 -10.83 1.70
C THR A 254 -22.59 -11.59 2.95
N PHE A 255 -21.93 -11.38 4.11
CA PHE A 255 -22.14 -12.15 5.35
C PHE A 255 -23.52 -11.98 5.97
N GLU A 256 -24.23 -10.89 5.65
CA GLU A 256 -25.61 -10.67 6.13
C GLU A 256 -26.65 -11.49 5.37
N LEU A 257 -26.31 -12.06 4.21
CA LEU A 257 -27.23 -12.83 3.39
C LEU A 257 -27.80 -14.03 4.18
N GLY A 258 -29.12 -14.07 4.32
CA GLY A 258 -29.82 -15.05 5.15
C GLY A 258 -30.03 -14.63 6.62
N ALA A 259 -29.52 -13.48 7.02
CA ALA A 259 -29.75 -12.96 8.37
C ALA A 259 -31.05 -12.13 8.48
N GLY A 260 -31.52 -11.55 7.39
CA GLY A 260 -32.65 -10.62 7.34
C GLY A 260 -33.73 -11.04 6.32
N GLN A 261 -33.92 -10.23 5.28
CA GLN A 261 -35.00 -10.38 4.31
C GLN A 261 -34.94 -11.69 3.51
N THR A 262 -33.74 -12.21 3.26
CA THR A 262 -33.55 -13.48 2.53
C THR A 262 -33.53 -14.71 3.44
N LYS A 263 -33.75 -14.55 4.76
CA LYS A 263 -33.66 -15.66 5.73
C LYS A 263 -34.46 -16.89 5.29
N ALA A 264 -35.73 -16.71 4.94
CA ALA A 264 -36.58 -17.83 4.54
C ALA A 264 -36.07 -18.54 3.28
N ALA A 265 -35.55 -17.81 2.32
CA ALA A 265 -34.99 -18.36 1.10
C ALA A 265 -33.69 -19.13 1.38
N VAL A 266 -32.82 -18.59 2.22
CA VAL A 266 -31.56 -19.26 2.61
C VAL A 266 -31.82 -20.49 3.48
N ASP A 267 -32.79 -20.43 4.41
CA ASP A 267 -33.19 -21.59 5.20
C ASP A 267 -33.74 -22.74 4.31
N GLN A 268 -34.40 -22.40 3.21
CA GLN A 268 -34.98 -23.39 2.28
C GLN A 268 -33.99 -23.93 1.26
N GLN A 269 -33.15 -23.08 0.68
CA GLN A 269 -32.35 -23.41 -0.50
C GLN A 269 -30.84 -23.45 -0.22
N GLY A 270 -30.40 -22.87 0.92
CA GLY A 270 -28.98 -22.63 1.22
C GLY A 270 -28.48 -21.26 0.69
N LEU A 271 -27.38 -20.79 1.26
CA LEU A 271 -26.77 -19.51 0.92
C LEU A 271 -26.28 -19.46 -0.54
N GLY A 272 -25.60 -20.50 -0.99
CA GLY A 272 -25.01 -20.55 -2.34
C GLY A 272 -26.04 -20.33 -3.47
N PRO A 273 -27.16 -21.07 -3.51
CA PRO A 273 -28.21 -20.84 -4.51
C PRO A 273 -28.78 -19.42 -4.49
N VAL A 274 -29.01 -18.83 -3.31
CA VAL A 274 -29.53 -17.45 -3.19
C VAL A 274 -28.53 -16.45 -3.72
N TYR A 275 -27.26 -16.57 -3.34
CA TYR A 275 -26.17 -15.74 -3.83
C TYR A 275 -26.02 -15.81 -5.36
N LEU A 276 -25.84 -17.01 -5.91
CA LEU A 276 -25.61 -17.20 -7.34
C LEU A 276 -26.83 -16.81 -8.19
N SER A 277 -28.04 -17.01 -7.68
CA SER A 277 -29.26 -16.55 -8.34
C SER A 277 -29.28 -15.01 -8.45
N PHE A 278 -28.85 -14.28 -7.43
CA PHE A 278 -28.79 -12.82 -7.51
C PHE A 278 -27.66 -12.34 -8.40
N MET A 279 -26.50 -12.99 -8.38
CA MET A 279 -25.41 -12.73 -9.32
C MET A 279 -25.88 -12.89 -10.78
N GLN A 280 -26.68 -13.92 -11.07
CA GLN A 280 -27.25 -14.08 -12.42
C GLN A 280 -28.26 -12.98 -12.78
N GLN A 281 -29.04 -12.50 -11.81
CA GLN A 281 -29.96 -11.38 -12.02
C GLN A 281 -29.18 -10.07 -12.30
N ILE A 282 -28.08 -9.83 -11.58
CA ILE A 282 -27.19 -8.68 -11.84
C ILE A 282 -26.62 -8.77 -13.26
N ASP A 283 -26.08 -9.93 -13.65
CA ASP A 283 -25.56 -10.13 -15.02
C ASP A 283 -26.64 -9.86 -16.07
N ASN A 284 -27.84 -10.43 -15.92
CA ASN A 284 -28.95 -10.21 -16.85
C ASN A 284 -29.34 -8.73 -16.94
N THR A 285 -29.31 -8.00 -15.82
CA THR A 285 -29.64 -6.58 -15.74
C THR A 285 -28.59 -5.70 -16.44
N LEU A 286 -27.30 -6.03 -16.27
CA LEU A 286 -26.19 -5.23 -16.82
C LEU A 286 -25.75 -5.66 -18.23
N ARG A 287 -26.20 -6.80 -18.73
CA ARG A 287 -25.84 -7.33 -20.05
C ARG A 287 -26.08 -6.35 -21.23
N PRO A 288 -27.15 -5.51 -21.22
CA PRO A 288 -27.35 -4.51 -22.29
C PRO A 288 -26.22 -3.48 -22.39
N LEU A 289 -25.39 -3.33 -21.35
CA LEU A 289 -24.22 -2.42 -21.36
C LEU A 289 -23.07 -2.96 -22.24
N ASN A 290 -23.13 -4.22 -22.68
CA ASN A 290 -22.08 -4.89 -23.49
C ASN A 290 -20.69 -4.83 -22.83
N ARG A 291 -20.63 -5.10 -21.53
CA ARG A 291 -19.40 -5.21 -20.73
C ARG A 291 -19.38 -6.57 -20.05
N ARG A 292 -18.20 -7.16 -19.93
CA ARG A 292 -17.99 -8.33 -19.08
C ARG A 292 -17.90 -7.90 -17.63
N LEU A 293 -18.44 -8.70 -16.73
CA LEU A 293 -18.46 -8.41 -15.30
C LEU A 293 -17.30 -9.12 -14.59
N LEU A 294 -16.57 -8.39 -13.78
CA LEU A 294 -15.61 -8.92 -12.82
C LEU A 294 -16.30 -9.04 -11.46
N PHE A 295 -16.00 -10.08 -10.68
CA PHE A 295 -16.52 -10.21 -9.33
C PHE A 295 -15.52 -10.92 -8.41
N TRP A 296 -15.51 -10.56 -7.12
CA TRP A 296 -14.73 -11.24 -6.11
C TRP A 296 -15.30 -12.63 -5.81
N GLY A 297 -14.44 -13.63 -5.75
CA GLY A 297 -14.85 -15.05 -5.82
C GLY A 297 -15.13 -15.73 -4.50
N ASP A 298 -14.89 -15.12 -3.34
CA ASP A 298 -14.88 -15.75 -2.01
C ASP A 298 -16.18 -16.48 -1.63
N ILE A 299 -17.34 -15.88 -1.89
CA ILE A 299 -18.63 -16.50 -1.60
C ILE A 299 -18.92 -17.66 -2.57
N ALA A 300 -18.60 -17.47 -3.85
CA ALA A 300 -18.79 -18.48 -4.88
C ALA A 300 -17.88 -19.71 -4.65
N GLU A 301 -16.66 -19.52 -4.17
CA GLU A 301 -15.70 -20.58 -3.81
C GLU A 301 -16.26 -21.56 -2.75
N ARG A 302 -17.18 -21.10 -1.90
CA ARG A 302 -17.84 -21.94 -0.88
C ARG A 302 -18.88 -22.90 -1.47
N SER A 303 -19.24 -22.74 -2.74
CA SER A 303 -20.25 -23.54 -3.43
C SER A 303 -19.78 -24.05 -4.81
N PRO A 304 -18.62 -24.75 -4.90
CA PRO A 304 -17.97 -25.07 -6.18
C PRO A 304 -18.82 -25.96 -7.08
N ASP A 305 -19.68 -26.81 -6.53
CA ASP A 305 -20.57 -27.67 -7.34
C ASP A 305 -21.69 -26.87 -8.01
N LEU A 306 -22.18 -25.80 -7.38
CA LEU A 306 -23.18 -24.92 -7.96
C LEU A 306 -22.61 -24.09 -9.12
N LEU A 307 -21.34 -23.72 -9.06
CA LEU A 307 -20.65 -23.00 -10.14
C LEU A 307 -20.69 -23.79 -11.46
N LYS A 308 -20.56 -25.12 -11.41
CA LYS A 308 -20.65 -25.98 -12.61
C LYS A 308 -22.01 -25.89 -13.28
N GLY A 309 -23.08 -25.73 -12.49
CA GLY A 309 -24.45 -25.62 -12.95
C GLY A 309 -24.87 -24.24 -13.48
N MET A 310 -24.02 -23.22 -13.33
CA MET A 310 -24.34 -21.89 -13.85
C MET A 310 -24.45 -21.88 -15.38
N PRO A 311 -25.33 -21.04 -15.96
CA PRO A 311 -25.48 -20.93 -17.42
C PRO A 311 -24.16 -20.58 -18.13
N ASP A 312 -23.93 -21.18 -19.30
CA ASP A 312 -22.71 -20.92 -20.07
C ASP A 312 -22.60 -19.45 -20.47
N GLU A 313 -23.71 -18.77 -20.69
CA GLU A 313 -23.74 -17.35 -21.01
C GLU A 313 -23.25 -16.50 -19.82
N PHE A 314 -23.67 -16.82 -18.60
CA PHE A 314 -23.16 -16.20 -17.37
C PHE A 314 -21.64 -16.41 -17.24
N LYS A 315 -21.16 -17.65 -17.41
CA LYS A 315 -19.73 -17.97 -17.35
C LYS A 315 -18.88 -17.23 -18.37
N LYS A 316 -19.41 -17.01 -19.59
CA LYS A 316 -18.70 -16.25 -20.64
C LYS A 316 -18.70 -14.75 -20.40
N ASN A 317 -19.77 -14.24 -19.76
CA ASN A 317 -19.92 -12.82 -19.50
C ASN A 317 -19.21 -12.38 -18.20
N THR A 318 -18.86 -13.31 -17.32
CA THR A 318 -18.25 -13.01 -16.04
C THR A 318 -16.81 -13.52 -15.96
N ILE A 319 -16.01 -12.89 -15.13
CA ILE A 319 -14.66 -13.32 -14.75
C ILE A 319 -14.62 -13.38 -13.23
N ALA A 320 -14.25 -14.54 -12.69
CA ALA A 320 -14.10 -14.72 -11.25
C ALA A 320 -12.69 -14.29 -10.80
N ILE A 321 -12.61 -13.41 -9.83
CA ILE A 321 -11.36 -12.98 -9.23
C ILE A 321 -11.20 -13.69 -7.89
N SER A 322 -10.27 -14.63 -7.83
CA SER A 322 -9.90 -15.29 -6.57
C SER A 322 -8.93 -14.40 -5.82
N TRP A 323 -9.21 -14.12 -4.53
CA TRP A 323 -8.39 -13.27 -3.68
C TRP A 323 -7.97 -14.00 -2.40
N HIS A 324 -6.68 -13.94 -2.09
CA HIS A 324 -6.08 -14.47 -0.87
C HIS A 324 -4.85 -13.65 -0.52
N TYR A 325 -4.71 -13.22 0.72
CA TYR A 325 -3.75 -12.20 1.12
C TYR A 325 -2.61 -12.71 2.00
N SER A 326 -2.55 -14.01 2.27
CA SER A 326 -1.46 -14.60 3.04
C SER A 326 -0.72 -15.63 2.19
N PRO A 327 0.62 -15.75 2.34
CA PRO A 327 1.36 -16.86 1.75
C PRO A 327 0.78 -18.21 2.15
N SER A 328 0.87 -19.20 1.27
CA SER A 328 0.31 -20.55 1.50
C SER A 328 1.33 -21.63 1.19
N ASP A 329 1.61 -22.52 2.16
CA ASP A 329 2.48 -23.69 1.96
C ASP A 329 1.92 -24.64 0.91
N ASN A 330 0.59 -24.65 0.70
CA ASN A 330 -0.10 -25.50 -0.26
C ASN A 330 -0.38 -24.80 -1.60
N GLY A 331 0.04 -23.53 -1.75
CA GLY A 331 -0.28 -22.72 -2.91
C GLY A 331 -1.77 -22.40 -3.04
N PHE A 332 -2.15 -21.87 -4.21
CA PHE A 332 -3.48 -21.32 -4.50
C PHE A 332 -4.23 -22.10 -5.59
N THR A 333 -3.63 -23.12 -6.18
CA THR A 333 -4.21 -23.87 -7.30
C THR A 333 -5.58 -24.48 -6.97
N LYS A 334 -5.82 -24.84 -5.70
CA LYS A 334 -7.12 -25.36 -5.24
C LYS A 334 -8.26 -24.36 -5.48
N TYR A 335 -8.05 -23.10 -5.13
CA TYR A 335 -9.06 -22.06 -5.25
C TYR A 335 -9.35 -21.71 -6.71
N LEU A 336 -8.30 -21.57 -7.50
CA LEU A 336 -8.41 -21.35 -8.94
C LEU A 336 -9.12 -22.49 -9.65
N ASN A 337 -8.91 -23.73 -9.19
CA ASN A 337 -9.55 -24.90 -9.79
C ASN A 337 -11.07 -24.93 -9.59
N TYR A 338 -11.61 -24.32 -8.55
CA TYR A 338 -13.07 -24.23 -8.39
C TYR A 338 -13.73 -23.54 -9.58
N PHE A 339 -13.20 -22.41 -10.02
CA PHE A 339 -13.70 -21.64 -11.15
C PHE A 339 -13.32 -22.28 -12.50
N LYS A 340 -12.05 -22.65 -12.69
CA LYS A 340 -11.56 -23.27 -13.91
C LYS A 340 -12.33 -24.55 -14.27
N SER A 341 -12.53 -25.46 -13.30
CA SER A 341 -13.27 -26.70 -13.53
C SER A 341 -14.75 -26.46 -13.80
N ALA A 342 -15.31 -25.33 -13.40
CA ALA A 342 -16.66 -24.90 -13.71
C ALA A 342 -16.77 -24.17 -15.05
N GLY A 343 -15.66 -23.85 -15.71
CA GLY A 343 -15.63 -23.18 -17.02
C GLY A 343 -15.60 -21.67 -16.99
N PHE A 344 -15.22 -21.05 -15.86
CA PHE A 344 -15.01 -19.61 -15.76
C PHE A 344 -13.59 -19.21 -16.18
N GLU A 345 -13.47 -18.05 -16.78
CA GLU A 345 -12.22 -17.31 -16.83
C GLU A 345 -11.91 -16.77 -15.43
N THR A 346 -10.63 -16.81 -15.04
CA THR A 346 -10.21 -16.43 -13.69
C THR A 346 -9.09 -15.39 -13.71
N TRP A 347 -9.12 -14.50 -12.73
CA TRP A 347 -7.99 -13.67 -12.36
C TRP A 347 -7.55 -14.01 -10.93
N VAL A 348 -6.33 -13.61 -10.58
CA VAL A 348 -5.79 -13.71 -9.23
C VAL A 348 -5.65 -12.32 -8.61
N ALA A 349 -5.97 -12.20 -7.33
CA ALA A 349 -5.82 -10.95 -6.60
C ALA A 349 -5.00 -11.18 -5.32
N PRO A 350 -3.68 -11.07 -5.39
CA PRO A 350 -2.83 -11.01 -4.21
C PRO A 350 -2.93 -9.65 -3.51
N GLY A 351 -2.57 -9.61 -2.22
CA GLY A 351 -2.59 -8.40 -1.42
C GLY A 351 -1.20 -7.90 -1.03
N ILE A 352 -1.04 -6.58 -0.96
CA ILE A 352 0.20 -5.93 -0.53
C ILE A 352 0.39 -6.03 0.99
N ASN A 353 -0.68 -6.32 1.73
CA ASN A 353 -0.69 -6.38 3.19
C ASN A 353 -0.40 -5.02 3.87
N ASN A 354 -1.09 -3.98 3.41
CA ASN A 354 -0.96 -2.61 3.93
C ASN A 354 -2.00 -2.24 4.99
N TRP A 355 -3.16 -2.91 5.05
CA TRP A 355 -4.25 -2.62 5.99
C TRP A 355 -3.91 -3.05 7.42
N SER A 356 -4.45 -2.34 8.41
CA SER A 356 -4.19 -2.56 9.85
C SER A 356 -2.72 -2.49 10.24
N ARG A 357 -1.93 -1.70 9.51
CA ARG A 357 -0.49 -1.58 9.72
C ARG A 357 -0.01 -0.15 9.52
N ILE A 358 0.91 0.27 10.38
CA ILE A 358 1.58 1.58 10.25
C ILE A 358 2.49 1.67 9.01
N TYR A 359 2.92 0.53 8.50
CA TYR A 359 3.69 0.34 7.29
C TYR A 359 3.38 -1.06 6.73
N PRO A 360 3.29 -1.30 5.42
CA PRO A 360 2.91 -2.61 4.88
C PRO A 360 3.83 -3.74 5.33
N ASN A 361 3.26 -4.93 5.60
CA ASN A 361 4.06 -6.13 5.87
C ASN A 361 4.53 -6.76 4.56
N TYR A 362 5.66 -6.30 4.06
CA TYR A 362 6.20 -6.73 2.78
C TYR A 362 6.77 -8.15 2.78
N ALA A 363 7.15 -8.71 3.93
CA ALA A 363 7.50 -10.13 4.00
C ALA A 363 6.31 -11.00 3.56
N MET A 364 5.11 -10.67 4.05
CA MET A 364 3.89 -11.36 3.65
C MET A 364 3.45 -10.98 2.24
N GLY A 365 3.43 -9.67 1.93
CA GLY A 365 2.91 -9.16 0.67
C GLY A 365 3.67 -9.67 -0.54
N LEU A 366 5.01 -9.58 -0.54
CA LEU A 366 5.82 -10.03 -1.68
C LEU A 366 5.72 -11.54 -1.87
N GLU A 367 5.75 -12.32 -0.80
CA GLU A 367 5.63 -13.78 -0.90
C GLU A 367 4.25 -14.20 -1.41
N ASN A 368 3.18 -13.54 -0.93
CA ASN A 368 1.82 -13.76 -1.42
C ASN A 368 1.71 -13.43 -2.92
N ILE A 369 2.19 -12.26 -3.34
CA ILE A 369 2.19 -11.84 -4.74
C ILE A 369 2.94 -12.85 -5.61
N LYS A 370 4.15 -13.25 -5.20
CA LYS A 370 4.99 -14.22 -5.91
C LYS A 370 4.26 -15.55 -6.12
N GLN A 371 3.76 -16.13 -5.03
CA GLN A 371 3.13 -17.46 -5.06
C GLN A 371 1.82 -17.43 -5.85
N PHE A 372 0.95 -16.46 -5.57
CA PHE A 372 -0.38 -16.45 -6.16
C PHE A 372 -0.34 -16.10 -7.65
N THR A 373 0.55 -15.19 -8.07
CA THR A 373 0.73 -14.86 -9.49
C THR A 373 1.30 -16.04 -10.26
N ARG A 374 2.32 -16.74 -9.72
CA ARG A 374 2.87 -17.98 -10.30
C ARG A 374 1.78 -19.04 -10.50
N ASP A 375 1.00 -19.31 -9.44
CA ASP A 375 -0.05 -20.33 -9.49
C ASP A 375 -1.16 -19.92 -10.46
N GLY A 376 -1.49 -18.64 -10.54
CA GLY A 376 -2.40 -18.07 -11.52
C GLY A 376 -1.95 -18.35 -12.95
N GLN A 377 -0.70 -18.06 -13.27
CA GLN A 377 -0.11 -18.34 -14.58
C GLN A 377 -0.17 -19.84 -14.92
N GLN A 378 0.20 -20.73 -13.98
CA GLN A 378 0.14 -22.18 -14.17
C GLN A 378 -1.29 -22.69 -14.40
N MET A 379 -2.26 -22.08 -13.74
CA MET A 379 -3.67 -22.46 -13.89
C MET A 379 -4.34 -21.78 -15.10
N GLY A 380 -3.65 -20.88 -15.81
CA GLY A 380 -4.15 -20.18 -16.99
C GLY A 380 -5.07 -19.00 -16.65
N ALA A 381 -4.89 -18.37 -15.50
CA ALA A 381 -5.52 -17.08 -15.20
C ALA A 381 -5.07 -16.04 -16.21
N THR A 382 -6.02 -15.24 -16.70
CA THR A 382 -5.75 -14.24 -17.74
C THR A 382 -5.33 -12.89 -17.16
N GLY A 383 -5.58 -12.66 -15.86
CA GLY A 383 -5.25 -11.40 -15.19
C GLY A 383 -4.75 -11.56 -13.76
N GLN A 384 -4.01 -10.56 -13.33
CA GLN A 384 -3.62 -10.34 -11.95
C GLN A 384 -4.03 -8.92 -11.55
N LEU A 385 -4.74 -8.80 -10.44
CA LEU A 385 -5.15 -7.54 -9.85
C LEU A 385 -4.54 -7.44 -8.45
N ASN A 386 -3.43 -6.73 -8.33
CA ASN A 386 -2.77 -6.50 -7.05
C ASN A 386 -3.66 -5.59 -6.19
N THR A 387 -3.86 -5.88 -4.89
CA THR A 387 -4.81 -5.14 -4.07
C THR A 387 -4.14 -4.36 -2.95
N ILE A 388 -4.62 -3.13 -2.73
CA ILE A 388 -4.37 -2.31 -1.55
C ILE A 388 -5.71 -1.98 -0.89
N TRP A 389 -5.76 -2.10 0.44
CA TRP A 389 -6.95 -1.83 1.24
C TRP A 389 -6.67 -0.84 2.35
N TYR A 390 -7.67 -0.05 2.71
CA TYR A 390 -7.55 0.99 3.74
C TYR A 390 -8.58 0.77 4.87
N ASP A 391 -8.79 -0.49 5.29
CA ASP A 391 -9.82 -0.90 6.26
C ASP A 391 -9.78 -0.12 7.58
N ASP A 392 -8.60 0.29 8.02
CA ASP A 392 -8.37 1.12 9.20
C ASP A 392 -8.57 2.64 8.95
N GLY A 393 -8.70 3.05 7.69
CA GLY A 393 -8.82 4.45 7.29
C GLY A 393 -7.55 5.28 7.41
N GLU A 394 -6.43 4.68 7.75
CA GLU A 394 -5.20 5.37 8.14
C GLU A 394 -3.98 5.10 7.25
N ALA A 395 -4.01 4.08 6.40
CA ALA A 395 -2.88 3.74 5.55
C ALA A 395 -2.59 4.85 4.53
N LEU A 396 -1.30 5.07 4.24
CA LEU A 396 -0.84 6.09 3.30
C LEU A 396 -0.51 5.46 1.95
N ALA A 397 -1.07 6.02 0.86
CA ALA A 397 -0.82 5.54 -0.51
C ALA A 397 0.67 5.47 -0.86
N SER A 398 1.47 6.42 -0.40
CA SER A 398 2.93 6.46 -0.65
C SER A 398 3.72 5.32 -0.01
N ASN A 399 3.13 4.57 0.94
CA ASN A 399 3.77 3.39 1.53
C ASN A 399 3.74 2.17 0.58
N ASN A 400 2.85 2.15 -0.42
CA ASN A 400 2.47 0.92 -1.13
C ASN A 400 3.33 0.61 -2.36
N TRP A 401 4.21 1.53 -2.80
CA TRP A 401 4.95 1.41 -4.07
C TRP A 401 5.76 0.13 -4.19
N TYR A 402 6.40 -0.32 -3.12
CA TYR A 402 7.24 -1.50 -3.13
C TYR A 402 6.45 -2.76 -3.54
N GLY A 403 5.30 -2.99 -2.91
CA GLY A 403 4.41 -4.10 -3.26
C GLY A 403 3.70 -3.91 -4.61
N ILE A 404 3.26 -2.67 -4.93
CA ILE A 404 2.64 -2.38 -6.23
C ILE A 404 3.57 -2.75 -7.38
N LEU A 405 4.83 -2.31 -7.32
CA LEU A 405 5.77 -2.52 -8.41
C LEU A 405 6.29 -3.96 -8.49
N PHE A 406 6.39 -4.66 -7.36
CA PHE A 406 6.62 -6.10 -7.40
C PHE A 406 5.46 -6.86 -8.06
N GLY A 407 4.21 -6.48 -7.77
CA GLY A 407 3.04 -7.04 -8.44
C GLY A 407 3.04 -6.82 -9.96
N CYS A 408 3.42 -5.63 -10.41
CA CYS A 408 3.61 -5.35 -11.84
C CYS A 408 4.67 -6.27 -12.47
N ALA A 409 5.83 -6.42 -11.81
CA ALA A 409 6.90 -7.29 -12.26
C ALA A 409 6.46 -8.76 -12.30
N ALA A 410 5.77 -9.24 -11.26
CA ALA A 410 5.32 -10.62 -11.17
C ALA A 410 4.32 -10.99 -12.26
N ALA A 411 3.39 -10.08 -12.60
CA ALA A 411 2.41 -10.31 -13.64
C ALA A 411 3.00 -10.21 -15.07
N TRP A 412 4.11 -9.48 -15.23
CA TRP A 412 4.82 -9.39 -16.50
C TRP A 412 5.74 -10.59 -16.74
N GLN A 413 6.51 -11.00 -15.72
CA GLN A 413 7.50 -12.08 -15.84
C GLN A 413 6.86 -13.46 -15.96
N GLN A 414 7.50 -14.34 -16.74
CA GLN A 414 7.07 -15.73 -16.88
C GLN A 414 7.45 -16.55 -15.64
N GLY A 415 6.50 -17.25 -15.05
CA GLY A 415 6.73 -18.15 -13.92
C GLY A 415 6.88 -17.42 -12.58
N GLU A 416 7.81 -17.88 -11.74
CA GLU A 416 8.00 -17.33 -10.40
C GLU A 416 8.99 -16.16 -10.42
N SER A 417 8.55 -15.00 -9.93
CA SER A 417 9.38 -13.80 -9.82
C SER A 417 10.32 -13.88 -8.63
N SER A 418 11.54 -13.38 -8.82
CA SER A 418 12.58 -13.38 -7.78
C SER A 418 12.45 -12.14 -6.89
N ILE A 419 12.09 -12.33 -5.62
CA ILE A 419 12.08 -11.27 -4.62
C ILE A 419 13.48 -10.66 -4.45
N PRO A 420 14.58 -11.43 -4.25
CA PRO A 420 15.92 -10.85 -4.11
C PRO A 420 16.40 -10.02 -5.31
N GLN A 421 16.00 -10.43 -6.53
CA GLN A 421 16.31 -9.63 -7.72
C GLN A 421 15.53 -8.33 -7.76
N PHE A 422 14.26 -8.34 -7.34
CA PHE A 422 13.46 -7.13 -7.22
C PHE A 422 14.02 -6.18 -6.17
N GLU A 423 14.35 -6.66 -4.99
CA GLU A 423 14.99 -5.93 -3.90
C GLU A 423 16.26 -5.20 -4.37
N THR A 424 17.13 -5.92 -5.06
CA THR A 424 18.38 -5.33 -5.58
C THR A 424 18.13 -4.20 -6.58
N ASN A 425 17.06 -4.26 -7.37
CA ASN A 425 16.81 -3.33 -8.47
C ASN A 425 15.81 -2.21 -8.15
N PHE A 426 15.00 -2.34 -7.10
CA PHE A 426 13.97 -1.36 -6.76
C PHE A 426 14.57 0.02 -6.45
N GLY A 427 15.53 0.10 -5.56
CA GLY A 427 16.19 1.36 -5.19
C GLY A 427 16.75 2.12 -6.39
N PRO A 428 17.59 1.51 -7.23
CA PRO A 428 18.10 2.14 -8.45
C PRO A 428 17.02 2.53 -9.44
N ALA A 429 16.05 1.65 -9.71
CA ALA A 429 15.02 1.89 -10.72
C ALA A 429 14.00 2.93 -10.30
N PHE A 430 13.53 2.89 -9.05
CA PHE A 430 12.45 3.75 -8.56
C PHE A 430 12.97 5.05 -7.93
N HIS A 431 13.90 4.95 -7.01
CA HIS A 431 14.46 6.10 -6.30
C HIS A 431 15.70 6.72 -6.96
N GLY A 432 16.38 5.99 -7.83
CA GLY A 432 17.70 6.37 -8.33
C GLY A 432 18.80 6.18 -7.28
N ASP A 433 18.53 5.42 -6.23
CA ASP A 433 19.49 5.09 -5.18
C ASP A 433 20.38 3.91 -5.61
N THR A 434 21.64 4.20 -5.90
CA THR A 434 22.67 3.17 -6.20
C THR A 434 23.51 2.81 -4.97
N THR A 435 23.22 3.38 -3.80
CA THR A 435 23.91 3.05 -2.54
C THR A 435 23.34 1.80 -1.88
N GLY A 436 22.12 1.40 -2.23
CA GLY A 436 21.37 0.31 -1.61
C GLY A 436 20.83 0.63 -0.21
N LYS A 437 21.02 1.87 0.28
CA LYS A 437 20.65 2.24 1.66
C LYS A 437 19.14 2.28 1.86
N LEU A 438 18.38 2.73 0.86
CA LEU A 438 16.92 2.73 0.95
C LEU A 438 16.36 1.31 0.98
N GLU A 439 16.97 0.38 0.24
CA GLU A 439 16.61 -1.04 0.31
C GLU A 439 16.95 -1.63 1.69
N MET A 440 18.15 -1.35 2.21
CA MET A 440 18.50 -1.80 3.56
C MET A 440 17.51 -1.25 4.62
N ALA A 441 17.08 0.02 4.50
CA ALA A 441 16.08 0.59 5.38
C ALA A 441 14.72 -0.12 5.26
N GLN A 442 14.34 -0.53 4.03
CA GLN A 442 13.13 -1.32 3.79
C GLN A 442 13.21 -2.69 4.49
N GLN A 443 14.36 -3.35 4.42
CA GLN A 443 14.60 -4.64 5.08
C GLN A 443 14.56 -4.54 6.60
N GLU A 444 15.00 -3.43 7.20
CA GLU A 444 14.86 -3.18 8.63
C GLU A 444 13.38 -3.11 9.08
N LEU A 445 12.50 -2.50 8.28
CA LEU A 445 11.08 -2.47 8.61
C LEU A 445 10.40 -3.84 8.40
N ILE A 446 10.85 -4.63 7.45
CA ILE A 446 10.44 -6.03 7.30
C ILE A 446 10.83 -6.83 8.55
N ALA A 447 12.08 -6.68 9.01
CA ALA A 447 12.56 -7.35 10.22
C ALA A 447 11.77 -6.90 11.48
N ALA A 448 11.39 -5.63 11.58
CA ALA A 448 10.54 -5.13 12.66
C ALA A 448 9.16 -5.81 12.67
N HIS A 449 8.54 -6.03 11.53
CA HIS A 449 7.29 -6.79 11.42
C HIS A 449 7.46 -8.26 11.84
N ASP A 450 8.53 -8.91 11.38
CA ASP A 450 8.83 -10.30 11.71
C ASP A 450 9.13 -10.48 13.21
N LEU A 451 9.81 -9.51 13.83
CA LEU A 451 10.03 -9.46 15.27
C LEU A 451 8.69 -9.45 16.03
N LEU A 452 7.76 -8.57 15.65
CA LEU A 452 6.44 -8.47 16.29
C LEU A 452 5.63 -9.75 16.08
N ARG A 453 5.61 -10.29 14.88
CA ARG A 453 4.77 -11.43 14.52
C ARG A 453 5.29 -12.75 15.07
N PHE A 454 6.55 -13.07 14.81
CA PHE A 454 7.10 -14.41 15.08
C PHE A 454 7.79 -14.52 16.45
N THR A 455 8.45 -13.46 16.90
CA THR A 455 9.25 -13.47 18.12
C THR A 455 8.42 -12.99 19.31
N ALA A 456 7.91 -11.77 19.27
CA ALA A 456 7.06 -11.22 20.33
C ALA A 456 5.64 -11.82 20.35
N LYS A 457 5.20 -12.41 19.23
CA LYS A 457 3.87 -13.04 19.07
C LYS A 457 2.70 -12.11 19.42
N VAL A 458 2.86 -10.84 19.09
CA VAL A 458 1.79 -9.83 19.26
C VAL A 458 0.95 -9.64 17.98
N GLY A 459 1.27 -10.39 16.92
CA GLY A 459 0.67 -10.23 15.61
C GLY A 459 1.40 -9.16 14.80
N ASP A 460 0.89 -8.88 13.61
CA ASP A 460 1.44 -7.89 12.70
C ASP A 460 0.50 -6.70 12.43
N GLY A 461 -0.60 -6.58 13.18
CA GLY A 461 -1.48 -5.41 13.22
C GLY A 461 -0.79 -4.26 13.97
N SER A 462 0.22 -3.66 13.34
CA SER A 462 1.09 -2.69 13.99
C SER A 462 0.44 -1.33 14.24
N ASP A 463 -0.64 -0.97 13.56
CA ASP A 463 -1.47 0.19 13.86
C ASP A 463 -2.16 0.05 15.23
N GLY A 464 -2.73 -1.12 15.53
CA GLY A 464 -3.29 -1.41 16.84
C GLY A 464 -2.28 -1.23 17.97
N LEU A 465 -1.03 -1.70 17.78
CA LEU A 465 0.05 -1.46 18.75
C LEU A 465 0.45 0.01 18.85
N PHE A 466 0.42 0.75 17.76
CA PHE A 466 0.71 2.18 17.75
C PHE A 466 -0.30 2.98 18.58
N TRP A 467 -1.59 2.66 18.48
CA TRP A 467 -2.65 3.32 19.23
C TRP A 467 -2.85 2.80 20.65
N LEU A 468 -2.42 1.57 20.92
CA LEU A 468 -2.65 0.91 22.20
C LEU A 468 -2.01 1.72 23.35
N ASP A 469 -2.84 2.07 24.34
CA ASP A 469 -2.39 2.68 25.58
C ASP A 469 -1.69 1.64 26.46
N PRO A 470 -0.37 1.78 26.75
CA PRO A 470 0.37 0.81 27.56
C PRO A 470 -0.19 0.59 28.96
N TRP A 471 -0.92 1.56 29.50
CA TRP A 471 -1.51 1.52 30.85
C TRP A 471 -2.98 1.07 30.85
N SER A 472 -3.55 0.78 29.69
CA SER A 472 -4.85 0.12 29.63
C SER A 472 -4.72 -1.36 29.98
N LYS A 473 -5.83 -2.00 30.35
CA LYS A 473 -5.85 -3.45 30.63
C LYS A 473 -5.31 -4.30 29.47
N ASP A 474 -5.65 -3.93 28.25
CA ASP A 474 -5.15 -4.62 27.06
C ASP A 474 -3.68 -4.27 26.81
N GLY A 475 -3.30 -3.01 27.06
CA GLY A 475 -1.91 -2.54 26.98
C GLY A 475 -0.97 -3.29 27.90
N GLU A 476 -1.38 -3.57 29.14
CA GLU A 476 -0.59 -4.37 30.09
C GLU A 476 -0.31 -5.79 29.56
N GLN A 477 -1.32 -6.44 28.94
CA GLN A 477 -1.15 -7.78 28.36
C GLN A 477 -0.16 -7.79 27.19
N TYR A 478 -0.23 -6.76 26.32
CA TYR A 478 0.70 -6.62 25.22
C TYR A 478 2.09 -6.20 25.69
N ALA A 479 2.17 -5.35 26.72
CA ALA A 479 3.43 -4.95 27.33
C ALA A 479 4.27 -6.14 27.84
N GLU A 480 3.64 -7.15 28.43
CA GLU A 480 4.34 -8.38 28.85
C GLU A 480 5.03 -9.10 27.70
N LYS A 481 4.38 -9.13 26.53
CA LYS A 481 4.91 -9.82 25.33
C LYS A 481 5.98 -9.00 24.62
N ILE A 482 5.76 -7.69 24.47
CA ILE A 482 6.64 -6.82 23.68
C ILE A 482 7.86 -6.34 24.46
N ARG A 483 7.78 -6.22 25.80
CA ARG A 483 8.83 -5.69 26.69
C ARG A 483 10.22 -6.28 26.44
N PRO A 484 10.40 -7.61 26.25
CA PRO A 484 11.72 -8.17 25.98
C PRO A 484 12.32 -7.71 24.64
N TYR A 485 11.49 -7.21 23.72
CA TYR A 485 11.86 -6.92 22.33
C TYR A 485 11.75 -5.45 21.96
N THR A 486 11.34 -4.57 22.88
CA THR A 486 11.22 -3.12 22.60
C THR A 486 12.54 -2.50 22.15
N HIS A 487 13.65 -2.93 22.76
CA HIS A 487 14.98 -2.46 22.37
C HIS A 487 15.34 -2.89 20.94
N GLU A 488 15.12 -4.16 20.60
CA GLU A 488 15.41 -4.69 19.26
C GLU A 488 14.51 -4.02 18.19
N LEU A 489 13.22 -3.83 18.50
CA LEU A 489 12.28 -3.12 17.63
C LEU A 489 12.77 -1.70 17.33
N ARG A 490 13.21 -0.97 18.36
CA ARG A 490 13.77 0.38 18.21
C ARG A 490 15.05 0.37 17.39
N MET A 491 15.95 -0.58 17.64
CA MET A 491 17.20 -0.71 16.87
C MET A 491 16.94 -0.89 15.37
N HIS A 492 15.97 -1.73 14.96
CA HIS A 492 15.57 -1.85 13.57
C HIS A 492 15.06 -0.50 13.00
N ALA A 493 14.17 0.15 13.73
CA ALA A 493 13.58 1.41 13.31
C ALA A 493 14.62 2.56 13.22
N GLU A 494 15.47 2.73 14.23
CA GLU A 494 16.52 3.74 14.27
C GLU A 494 17.59 3.49 13.20
N HIS A 495 17.94 2.23 12.93
CA HIS A 495 18.86 1.88 11.83
C HIS A 495 18.24 2.22 10.47
N ALA A 496 16.94 1.95 10.28
CA ALA A 496 16.25 2.39 9.07
C ALA A 496 16.31 3.92 8.91
N LEU A 497 16.06 4.69 9.97
CA LEU A 497 16.15 6.17 9.97
C LEU A 497 17.57 6.64 9.60
N GLN A 498 18.59 6.01 10.16
CA GLN A 498 19.99 6.31 9.84
C GLN A 498 20.28 6.05 8.35
N LEU A 499 19.89 4.91 7.83
CA LEU A 499 20.10 4.53 6.42
C LEU A 499 19.40 5.48 5.47
N ILE A 500 18.18 5.93 5.78
CA ILE A 500 17.45 6.93 4.99
C ILE A 500 18.20 8.27 5.00
N ALA A 501 18.68 8.71 6.16
CA ALA A 501 19.45 9.95 6.28
C ALA A 501 20.75 9.88 5.47
N GLU A 502 21.47 8.76 5.52
CA GLU A 502 22.69 8.52 4.76
C GLU A 502 22.41 8.45 3.24
N ALA A 503 21.30 7.84 2.81
CA ALA A 503 20.89 7.85 1.41
C ALA A 503 20.65 9.28 0.91
N ARG A 504 19.91 10.09 1.68
CA ARG A 504 19.68 11.51 1.34
C ARG A 504 20.99 12.32 1.28
N ALA A 505 21.90 12.08 2.20
CA ALA A 505 23.19 12.75 2.24
C ALA A 505 24.08 12.39 1.03
N ALA A 506 23.95 11.17 0.50
CA ALA A 506 24.68 10.74 -0.71
C ALA A 506 24.16 11.44 -1.99
N TYR A 507 22.92 11.95 -1.98
CA TYR A 507 22.25 12.58 -3.11
C TYR A 507 21.70 13.98 -2.76
N PRO A 508 22.52 14.92 -2.33
CA PRO A 508 22.05 16.25 -1.98
C PRO A 508 21.46 16.96 -3.21
N ALA A 509 20.33 17.64 -3.02
CA ALA A 509 19.80 18.54 -4.04
C ALA A 509 20.76 19.72 -4.25
N PRO A 510 20.79 20.32 -5.47
CA PRO A 510 21.50 21.56 -5.66
C PRO A 510 20.95 22.62 -4.71
N PRO A 511 21.79 23.52 -4.18
CA PRO A 511 21.36 24.54 -3.23
C PRO A 511 20.31 25.43 -3.87
N THR A 512 19.08 25.26 -3.48
CA THR A 512 17.98 26.20 -3.75
C THR A 512 17.80 27.12 -2.55
N PRO A 513 17.51 28.41 -2.74
CA PRO A 513 17.21 29.30 -1.61
C PRO A 513 16.03 28.70 -0.82
N ILE A 514 16.22 28.46 0.47
CA ILE A 514 15.16 28.01 1.35
C ILE A 514 14.18 29.16 1.54
N VAL A 515 13.02 29.07 0.92
CA VAL A 515 11.92 29.99 1.17
C VAL A 515 11.15 29.46 2.38
N TYR A 516 11.36 30.06 3.54
CA TYR A 516 10.57 29.77 4.73
C TYR A 516 9.15 30.32 4.51
N SER A 517 8.19 29.42 4.34
CA SER A 517 6.76 29.76 4.40
C SER A 517 6.23 29.45 5.79
N ALA A 518 5.30 30.24 6.28
CA ALA A 518 4.65 30.02 7.58
C ALA A 518 3.88 28.68 7.68
N THR A 519 3.66 28.02 6.54
CA THR A 519 3.02 26.71 6.41
C THR A 519 4.02 25.55 6.31
N ASN A 520 5.31 25.82 6.11
CA ASN A 520 6.37 24.79 5.99
C ASN A 520 7.11 24.71 7.33
N ARG A 521 6.54 24.00 8.29
CA ARG A 521 7.07 23.91 9.67
C ARG A 521 8.20 22.90 9.84
N LEU A 522 8.39 21.99 8.92
CA LEU A 522 9.46 21.00 8.98
C LEU A 522 10.44 21.19 7.82
N PRO A 523 11.76 21.21 8.09
CA PRO A 523 12.74 21.30 7.03
C PRO A 523 12.66 20.04 6.17
N SER A 524 12.31 20.20 4.89
CA SER A 524 12.55 19.16 3.91
C SER A 524 14.06 19.03 3.72
N ASN A 525 14.63 17.83 3.92
CA ASN A 525 16.00 17.58 3.51
C ASN A 525 16.06 17.50 1.97
N PRO A 526 16.57 18.52 1.27
CA PRO A 526 16.57 18.52 -0.18
C PRO A 526 17.50 17.41 -0.68
N THR A 527 16.97 16.57 -1.55
CA THR A 527 17.69 15.46 -2.17
C THR A 527 17.42 15.40 -3.68
N SER A 528 18.36 14.88 -4.45
CA SER A 528 18.16 14.58 -5.87
C SER A 528 17.62 13.15 -6.10
N LEU A 529 17.31 12.40 -5.04
CA LEU A 529 16.59 11.14 -5.16
C LEU A 529 15.19 11.37 -5.75
N ARG A 530 14.70 10.40 -6.48
CA ARG A 530 13.34 10.41 -7.04
C ARG A 530 12.32 9.89 -6.01
N GLU A 531 11.06 10.14 -6.25
CA GLU A 531 9.94 9.60 -5.45
C GLU A 531 10.08 9.89 -3.95
N THR A 532 10.42 11.13 -3.63
CA THR A 532 10.69 11.58 -2.25
C THR A 532 9.50 11.37 -1.31
N ASN A 533 8.25 11.39 -1.80
CA ASN A 533 7.08 11.08 -0.99
C ASN A 533 7.11 9.65 -0.45
N ALA A 534 7.61 8.69 -1.24
CA ALA A 534 7.77 7.31 -0.78
C ALA A 534 8.91 7.18 0.25
N ILE A 535 9.99 7.94 0.09
CA ILE A 535 11.09 8.00 1.07
C ILE A 535 10.60 8.62 2.39
N ASP A 536 9.83 9.70 2.33
CA ASP A 536 9.26 10.34 3.52
C ASP A 536 8.24 9.41 4.21
N ALA A 537 7.50 8.60 3.44
CA ALA A 537 6.58 7.61 3.98
C ALA A 537 7.32 6.43 4.65
N LEU A 538 8.43 5.97 4.06
CA LEU A 538 9.34 4.98 4.67
C LEU A 538 9.90 5.52 6.00
N GLU A 539 10.35 6.78 6.03
CA GLU A 539 10.82 7.44 7.25
C GLU A 539 9.72 7.51 8.32
N LEU A 540 8.49 7.89 7.94
CA LEU A 540 7.37 7.91 8.88
C LEU A 540 7.07 6.52 9.42
N GLY A 541 7.11 5.48 8.59
CA GLY A 541 6.99 4.08 9.01
C GLY A 541 8.03 3.72 10.08
N ALA A 542 9.30 4.03 9.83
CA ALA A 542 10.38 3.80 10.78
C ALA A 542 10.16 4.55 12.09
N ARG A 543 9.77 5.84 12.05
CA ARG A 543 9.46 6.62 13.27
C ARG A 543 8.29 6.05 14.05
N ARG A 544 7.28 5.52 13.39
CA ARG A 544 6.13 4.90 14.07
C ARG A 544 6.54 3.58 14.74
N PHE A 545 7.41 2.76 14.13
CA PHE A 545 7.96 1.56 14.76
C PHE A 545 8.85 1.87 15.97
N ASP A 546 9.76 2.85 15.84
CA ASP A 546 10.57 3.31 16.95
C ASP A 546 9.69 3.75 18.13
N PHE A 547 8.68 4.56 17.83
CA PHE A 547 7.77 5.10 18.85
C PHE A 547 6.90 4.03 19.50
N ILE A 548 6.53 2.94 18.83
CA ILE A 548 5.89 1.79 19.49
C ILE A 548 6.80 1.27 20.61
N GLY A 549 8.07 1.02 20.31
CA GLY A 549 9.05 0.54 21.30
C GLY A 549 9.27 1.55 22.42
N GLU A 550 9.50 2.81 22.07
CA GLU A 550 9.74 3.91 23.02
C GLU A 550 8.58 4.09 23.99
N LYS A 551 7.35 4.14 23.50
CA LYS A 551 6.13 4.30 24.30
C LYS A 551 6.01 3.25 25.41
N PHE A 552 6.25 1.97 25.07
CA PHE A 552 6.20 0.89 26.07
C PHE A 552 7.36 0.97 27.08
N GLN A 553 8.57 1.33 26.63
CA GLN A 553 9.71 1.55 27.54
C GLN A 553 9.45 2.69 28.51
N LEU A 554 9.00 3.85 28.00
CA LEU A 554 8.71 5.01 28.86
C LEU A 554 7.57 4.74 29.85
N ALA A 555 6.55 3.98 29.43
CA ALA A 555 5.46 3.58 30.32
C ALA A 555 5.95 2.70 31.49
N ASP A 556 6.84 1.75 31.22
CA ASP A 556 7.49 0.91 32.23
C ASP A 556 8.40 1.72 33.17
N GLU A 557 9.19 2.65 32.61
CA GLU A 557 10.06 3.53 33.37
C GLU A 557 9.28 4.42 34.34
N MET A 558 8.14 4.96 33.89
CA MET A 558 7.26 5.79 34.71
C MET A 558 6.63 4.98 35.85
N ALA A 559 6.17 3.76 35.60
CA ALA A 559 5.61 2.89 36.62
C ALA A 559 6.66 2.52 37.66
N ALA A 560 7.88 2.19 37.25
CA ALA A 560 9.01 1.90 38.13
C ALA A 560 9.46 3.15 38.90
N GLY A 561 9.51 4.32 38.25
CA GLY A 561 9.86 5.60 38.88
C GLY A 561 8.86 6.00 39.97
N TYR A 562 7.55 5.83 39.69
CA TYR A 562 6.54 6.12 40.70
C TYR A 562 6.61 5.16 41.91
N ALA A 563 6.85 3.87 41.68
CA ALA A 563 7.06 2.90 42.75
C ALA A 563 8.29 3.25 43.64
N ARG A 564 9.39 3.70 43.02
CA ARG A 564 10.55 4.23 43.77
C ARG A 564 10.18 5.49 44.55
N ALA A 565 9.48 6.44 43.94
CA ALA A 565 9.02 7.65 44.61
C ALA A 565 8.19 7.34 45.88
N GLN A 566 7.28 6.35 45.79
CA GLN A 566 6.49 5.90 46.97
C GLN A 566 7.36 5.27 48.07
N ALA A 567 8.33 4.44 47.70
CA ALA A 567 9.26 3.85 48.63
C ALA A 567 10.13 4.90 49.33
N ASP A 568 10.67 5.85 48.56
CA ASP A 568 11.50 6.94 49.05
C ASP A 568 10.72 7.91 49.95
N ALA A 569 9.46 8.21 49.59
CA ALA A 569 8.57 9.08 50.37
C ALA A 569 8.36 8.54 51.81
N THR A 570 8.36 7.24 52.00
CA THR A 570 8.16 6.56 53.29
C THR A 570 9.47 6.23 54.02
N SER A 571 10.62 6.49 53.40
CA SER A 571 11.93 6.17 53.99
C SER A 571 12.24 6.99 55.23
N GLY A 572 12.90 6.37 56.21
CA GLY A 572 13.49 7.05 57.34
C GLY A 572 14.70 7.95 57.00
N ASP A 573 15.34 7.72 55.86
CA ASP A 573 16.49 8.49 55.37
C ASP A 573 16.07 9.78 54.67
N ARG A 574 16.57 10.92 55.17
CA ARG A 574 16.29 12.24 54.61
C ARG A 574 16.78 12.39 53.16
N LYS A 575 17.89 11.73 52.80
CA LYS A 575 18.41 11.79 51.41
C LYS A 575 17.50 11.05 50.44
N GLN A 576 17.05 9.84 50.81
CA GLN A 576 16.09 9.07 50.00
C GLN A 576 14.79 9.84 49.85
N ARG A 577 14.22 10.44 50.89
CA ARG A 577 13.03 11.29 50.77
C ARG A 577 13.21 12.49 49.83
N ALA A 578 14.42 13.02 49.70
CA ALA A 578 14.70 14.08 48.75
C ALA A 578 14.67 13.61 47.29
N GLU A 579 14.94 12.32 47.02
CA GLU A 579 14.86 11.73 45.66
C GLU A 579 13.41 11.63 45.15
N THR A 580 12.41 11.54 46.05
CA THR A 580 10.98 11.50 45.65
C THR A 580 10.62 12.62 44.64
N GLY A 581 11.07 13.85 44.93
CA GLY A 581 10.81 14.99 44.07
C GLY A 581 11.47 14.84 42.69
N ARG A 582 12.64 14.23 42.62
CA ARG A 582 13.35 13.97 41.37
C ARG A 582 12.61 12.91 40.53
N GLU A 583 12.25 11.76 41.15
CA GLU A 583 11.49 10.71 40.47
C GLU A 583 10.17 11.26 39.86
N LEU A 584 9.44 12.07 40.62
CA LEU A 584 8.24 12.72 40.12
C LEU A 584 8.52 13.71 38.96
N SER A 585 9.65 14.42 39.02
CA SER A 585 10.08 15.32 37.95
C SER A 585 10.51 14.57 36.69
N ASP A 586 11.15 13.41 36.84
CA ASP A 586 11.52 12.53 35.71
C ASP A 586 10.27 11.95 34.99
N ILE A 587 9.17 11.78 35.70
CA ILE A 587 7.89 11.38 35.06
C ILE A 587 7.23 12.53 34.35
N ASN A 588 7.13 13.74 34.99
CA ASN A 588 6.18 14.79 34.62
C ASN A 588 6.86 16.15 34.33
N GLY A 589 8.17 16.28 34.43
CA GLY A 589 8.90 17.52 34.16
C GLY A 589 8.91 17.92 32.67
N VAL A 590 9.55 19.04 32.37
CA VAL A 590 9.70 19.53 30.96
C VAL A 590 10.49 18.54 30.09
N ASN A 591 11.39 17.77 30.71
CA ASN A 591 12.16 16.70 30.08
C ASN A 591 11.75 15.34 30.69
N GLY A 592 10.47 15.19 31.06
CA GLY A 592 9.94 13.95 31.65
C GLY A 592 9.32 13.02 30.60
N ARG A 593 9.17 11.77 30.97
CA ARG A 593 8.68 10.68 30.06
C ARG A 593 7.31 10.95 29.45
N ILE A 594 6.39 11.58 30.18
CA ILE A 594 5.08 11.95 29.62
C ILE A 594 5.27 13.01 28.51
N GLN A 595 6.23 13.93 28.69
CA GLN A 595 6.51 14.92 27.66
C GLN A 595 7.08 14.26 26.40
N ASP A 596 7.99 13.28 26.55
CA ASP A 596 8.57 12.56 25.42
C ASP A 596 7.48 11.82 24.62
N ILE A 597 6.56 11.11 25.28
CA ILE A 597 5.43 10.43 24.59
C ILE A 597 4.55 11.45 23.86
N LYS A 598 4.24 12.55 24.49
CA LYS A 598 3.42 13.62 23.90
C LYS A 598 4.06 14.21 22.64
N ASP A 599 5.35 14.53 22.75
CA ASP A 599 6.12 15.12 21.66
C ASP A 599 6.29 14.14 20.50
N GLY A 600 6.47 12.84 20.80
CA GLY A 600 6.51 11.78 19.81
C GLY A 600 5.21 11.67 19.01
N TYR A 601 4.05 11.59 19.68
CA TYR A 601 2.76 11.60 18.98
C TYR A 601 2.54 12.89 18.18
N SER A 602 2.94 14.06 18.72
CA SER A 602 2.77 15.35 18.04
C SER A 602 3.60 15.43 16.76
N LEU A 603 4.86 15.01 16.82
CA LEU A 603 5.74 14.96 15.65
C LEU A 603 5.19 14.03 14.57
N ILE A 604 4.82 12.80 14.96
CA ILE A 604 4.30 11.80 14.02
C ILE A 604 2.99 12.28 13.40
N ARG A 605 2.09 12.88 14.18
CA ARG A 605 0.84 13.49 13.70
C ARG A 605 1.08 14.52 12.61
N ASP A 606 2.03 15.43 12.82
CA ASP A 606 2.33 16.49 11.87
C ASP A 606 2.96 15.95 10.57
N LEU A 607 3.85 14.98 10.69
CA LEU A 607 4.44 14.27 9.52
C LEU A 607 3.37 13.52 8.73
N TYR A 608 2.49 12.81 9.43
CA TYR A 608 1.39 12.07 8.84
C TYR A 608 0.45 12.98 8.05
N ALA A 609 0.01 14.09 8.67
CA ALA A 609 -0.87 15.05 8.02
C ALA A 609 -0.25 15.64 6.73
N GLN A 610 1.06 15.92 6.75
CA GLN A 610 1.76 16.43 5.58
C GLN A 610 1.80 15.39 4.45
N LEU A 611 2.09 14.12 4.76
CA LEU A 611 2.12 13.05 3.76
C LEU A 611 0.74 12.77 3.18
N TRP A 612 -0.29 12.75 4.01
CA TRP A 612 -1.67 12.59 3.55
C TRP A 612 -2.03 13.64 2.49
N LEU A 613 -1.81 14.91 2.79
CA LEU A 613 -2.19 16.03 1.93
C LEU A 613 -1.38 16.14 0.62
N ARG A 614 -0.29 15.39 0.48
CA ARG A 614 0.47 15.34 -0.78
C ARG A 614 -0.17 14.42 -1.83
N THR A 615 -0.93 13.44 -1.39
CA THR A 615 -1.49 12.41 -2.26
C THR A 615 -3.01 12.37 -2.22
N ASN A 616 -3.60 12.65 -1.07
CA ASN A 616 -5.01 12.47 -0.83
C ASN A 616 -5.76 13.79 -0.69
N ARG A 617 -7.07 13.74 -0.90
CA ARG A 617 -7.99 14.83 -0.55
C ARG A 617 -7.99 15.03 0.96
N PRO A 618 -8.34 16.24 1.48
CA PRO A 618 -8.46 16.47 2.93
C PRO A 618 -9.56 15.63 3.62
N TYR A 619 -10.44 15.03 2.84
CA TYR A 619 -11.49 14.13 3.32
C TYR A 619 -10.90 13.00 4.18
N ALA A 620 -11.60 12.61 5.26
CA ALA A 620 -11.22 11.58 6.23
C ALA A 620 -9.92 11.82 7.04
N LEU A 621 -9.12 12.84 6.73
CA LEU A 621 -7.93 13.16 7.54
C LEU A 621 -8.29 13.59 8.97
N ARG A 622 -9.37 14.36 9.12
CA ARG A 622 -9.76 14.90 10.43
C ARG A 622 -10.02 13.83 11.49
N PRO A 623 -10.76 12.73 11.22
CA PRO A 623 -10.93 11.64 12.17
C PRO A 623 -9.60 11.03 12.62
N VAL A 624 -8.66 10.82 11.71
CA VAL A 624 -7.33 10.27 12.05
C VAL A 624 -6.57 11.25 12.95
N LEU A 625 -6.53 12.53 12.62
CA LEU A 625 -5.87 13.53 13.47
C LEU A 625 -6.54 13.65 14.84
N ALA A 626 -7.86 13.48 14.93
CA ALA A 626 -8.58 13.46 16.21
C ALA A 626 -8.18 12.26 17.09
N HIS A 627 -7.79 11.13 16.49
CA HIS A 627 -7.26 9.99 17.23
C HIS A 627 -5.90 10.32 17.88
N TYR A 628 -5.00 11.00 17.14
CA TYR A 628 -3.76 11.55 17.72
C TYR A 628 -4.04 12.54 18.85
N ASP A 629 -4.94 13.49 18.62
CA ASP A 629 -5.28 14.51 19.60
C ASP A 629 -5.86 13.89 20.89
N TYR A 630 -6.75 12.91 20.77
CA TYR A 630 -7.30 12.16 21.90
C TYR A 630 -6.21 11.43 22.71
N THR A 631 -5.27 10.81 22.02
CA THR A 631 -4.15 10.10 22.68
C THR A 631 -3.23 11.08 23.41
N ILE A 632 -2.92 12.22 22.80
CA ILE A 632 -2.14 13.30 23.42
C ILE A 632 -2.87 13.83 24.66
N ASP A 633 -4.17 14.09 24.56
CA ASP A 633 -4.99 14.57 25.68
C ASP A 633 -5.05 13.57 26.84
N THR A 634 -5.05 12.28 26.56
CA THR A 634 -4.96 11.22 27.58
C THR A 634 -3.67 11.34 28.38
N TRP A 635 -2.53 11.52 27.71
CA TRP A 635 -1.25 11.70 28.39
C TRP A 635 -1.13 13.05 29.10
N LEU A 636 -1.76 14.12 28.60
CA LEU A 636 -1.88 15.39 29.30
C LEU A 636 -2.67 15.27 30.60
N ALA A 637 -3.79 14.53 30.60
CA ALA A 637 -4.57 14.29 31.82
C ALA A 637 -3.76 13.51 32.87
N ARG A 638 -2.94 12.53 32.45
CA ARG A 638 -2.01 11.82 33.32
C ARG A 638 -0.92 12.73 33.87
N MET A 639 -0.36 13.61 33.03
CA MET A 639 0.60 14.61 33.46
C MET A 639 0.03 15.48 34.58
N ASP A 640 -1.23 15.91 34.50
CA ASP A 640 -1.89 16.74 35.51
C ASP A 640 -2.11 15.97 36.83
N LYS A 641 -2.41 14.65 36.78
CA LYS A 641 -2.50 13.80 37.97
C LYS A 641 -1.14 13.71 38.69
N VAL A 642 -0.07 13.42 37.97
CA VAL A 642 1.29 13.34 38.54
C VAL A 642 1.74 14.71 39.04
N ARG A 643 1.41 15.80 38.36
CA ARG A 643 1.67 17.17 38.83
C ARG A 643 0.96 17.49 40.13
N SER A 644 -0.25 17.00 40.31
CA SER A 644 -1.01 17.14 41.56
C SER A 644 -0.37 16.33 42.68
N ALA A 645 0.09 15.11 42.41
CA ALA A 645 0.86 14.31 43.37
C ALA A 645 2.19 14.98 43.77
N GLN A 646 2.86 15.63 42.82
CA GLN A 646 4.10 16.39 43.10
C GLN A 646 3.84 17.59 44.00
N ARG A 647 2.74 18.33 43.85
CA ARG A 647 2.32 19.41 44.73
C ARG A 647 1.97 18.88 46.12
N GLN A 648 1.20 17.79 46.23
CA GLN A 648 0.88 17.14 47.48
C GLN A 648 2.15 16.71 48.23
N TRP A 649 3.13 16.14 47.50
CA TRP A 649 4.44 15.82 48.09
C TRP A 649 5.16 17.06 48.64
N ALA A 650 5.18 18.15 47.89
CA ALA A 650 5.81 19.39 48.31
C ALA A 650 5.16 19.98 49.57
N ASP A 651 3.83 19.92 49.68
CA ASP A 651 3.04 20.55 50.73
C ASP A 651 2.96 19.72 52.01
N VAL A 652 2.68 18.42 51.87
CA VAL A 652 2.36 17.55 53.01
C VAL A 652 3.24 16.29 53.11
N HIS A 653 4.19 16.10 52.22
CA HIS A 653 5.10 14.96 52.15
C HIS A 653 4.44 13.59 52.13
N THR A 654 3.30 13.49 51.46
CA THR A 654 2.57 12.24 51.18
C THR A 654 2.31 12.09 49.70
N LEU A 655 2.28 10.85 49.20
CA LEU A 655 1.93 10.55 47.84
C LEU A 655 0.60 9.76 47.76
N PRO A 656 -0.25 9.98 46.75
CA PRO A 656 -1.39 9.12 46.48
C PRO A 656 -0.93 7.70 46.10
N SER A 657 -1.84 6.73 46.13
CA SER A 657 -1.51 5.41 45.59
C SER A 657 -1.27 5.45 44.08
N ALA A 658 -0.52 4.52 43.51
CA ALA A 658 -0.33 4.40 42.06
C ALA A 658 -1.69 4.21 41.35
N ALA A 659 -2.61 3.46 41.98
CA ALA A 659 -3.95 3.26 41.44
C ALA A 659 -4.77 4.55 41.35
N ASP A 660 -4.65 5.49 42.28
CA ASP A 660 -5.30 6.80 42.23
C ASP A 660 -4.83 7.65 41.03
N LEU A 661 -3.61 7.41 40.56
CA LEU A 661 -3.01 8.05 39.40
C LEU A 661 -3.18 7.25 38.12
N GLU A 662 -3.84 6.09 38.17
CA GLU A 662 -3.94 5.14 37.04
C GLU A 662 -2.56 4.65 36.53
N ILE A 663 -1.57 4.62 37.41
CA ILE A 663 -0.23 4.09 37.11
C ILE A 663 -0.26 2.58 37.37
N PRO A 664 0.09 1.71 36.43
CA PRO A 664 0.13 0.27 36.65
C PRO A 664 1.24 -0.11 37.63
N PRO A 665 1.22 -1.33 38.18
CA PRO A 665 2.34 -1.86 38.98
C PRO A 665 3.64 -1.80 38.19
N ALA A 666 4.74 -1.51 38.89
CA ALA A 666 6.06 -1.54 38.28
C ALA A 666 6.34 -2.92 37.66
N PRO A 667 6.86 -2.97 36.42
CA PRO A 667 7.22 -4.24 35.81
C PRO A 667 8.30 -4.96 36.65
N PRO A 668 8.37 -6.31 36.56
CA PRO A 668 9.49 -7.03 37.19
C PRO A 668 10.81 -6.49 36.62
N ALA A 669 11.83 -6.38 37.49
CA ALA A 669 13.16 -5.92 37.08
C ALA A 669 13.60 -6.70 35.81
N ALA A 670 13.96 -5.98 34.76
CA ALA A 670 14.40 -6.59 33.52
C ALA A 670 15.59 -7.53 33.83
N ALA A 671 15.50 -8.77 33.34
CA ALA A 671 16.68 -9.61 33.26
C ALA A 671 17.75 -8.86 32.43
N PRO A 672 19.04 -8.90 32.81
CA PRO A 672 20.07 -8.23 32.05
C PRO A 672 19.95 -8.68 30.60
N ALA A 673 19.92 -7.71 29.70
CA ALA A 673 19.83 -8.00 28.27
C ALA A 673 20.87 -9.06 27.89
N PRO A 674 20.52 -10.09 27.11
CA PRO A 674 21.50 -11.04 26.64
C PRO A 674 22.60 -10.24 25.95
N THR A 675 23.84 -10.36 26.43
CA THR A 675 24.99 -9.75 25.78
C THR A 675 25.05 -10.30 24.38
N VAL A 676 24.64 -9.49 23.40
CA VAL A 676 24.82 -9.81 21.98
C VAL A 676 26.32 -10.00 21.81
N PRO A 677 26.79 -11.19 21.35
CA PRO A 677 28.19 -11.32 21.00
C PRO A 677 28.47 -10.28 19.93
N ALA A 678 29.48 -9.42 20.18
CA ALA A 678 29.93 -8.48 19.17
C ALA A 678 30.06 -9.23 17.84
N THR A 679 29.25 -8.88 16.84
CA THR A 679 29.34 -9.44 15.51
C THR A 679 30.80 -9.34 15.07
N ALA A 680 31.43 -10.48 14.81
CA ALA A 680 32.80 -10.54 14.36
C ALA A 680 32.91 -9.64 13.12
N ALA A 681 33.85 -8.71 13.15
CA ALA A 681 34.18 -7.88 12.01
C ALA A 681 34.37 -8.77 10.76
N PRO A 682 33.85 -8.36 9.60
CA PRO A 682 34.00 -9.14 8.37
C PRO A 682 35.52 -9.43 8.15
N PRO A 683 35.86 -10.62 7.71
CA PRO A 683 37.27 -10.98 7.50
C PRO A 683 37.89 -10.01 6.51
N SER A 684 38.97 -9.36 6.92
CA SER A 684 39.81 -8.51 6.05
C SER A 684 40.21 -9.28 4.82
N GLN A 685 39.90 -8.75 3.64
CA GLN A 685 40.40 -9.30 2.35
C GLN A 685 41.93 -9.40 2.39
N PRO A 686 42.52 -10.51 1.91
CA PRO A 686 43.96 -10.60 1.82
C PRO A 686 44.46 -9.59 0.78
N ALA A 687 45.45 -8.81 1.19
CA ALA A 687 46.17 -7.88 0.33
C ALA A 687 46.76 -8.64 -0.87
N THR A 688 46.35 -8.26 -2.09
CA THR A 688 47.02 -8.74 -3.31
C THR A 688 48.42 -8.16 -3.36
N ALA A 689 49.42 -9.03 -3.36
CA ALA A 689 50.82 -8.67 -3.57
C ALA A 689 51.02 -8.12 -5.00
N PRO A 690 51.88 -7.12 -5.20
CA PRO A 690 52.18 -6.63 -6.54
C PRO A 690 53.02 -7.67 -7.27
N THR A 691 52.58 -8.11 -8.43
CA THR A 691 53.39 -8.84 -9.40
C THR A 691 54.20 -7.84 -10.24
N ASN A 692 55.50 -8.06 -10.27
CA ASN A 692 56.46 -7.40 -11.17
C ASN A 692 56.13 -7.58 -12.66
#